data_9c9498c1b8d4a9145cf3442465c2f5a9
#
_entry.id   9c9498c1b8d4a9145cf3442465c2f5a9
#
_cell.length_a   1.000
_cell.length_b   1.000
_cell.length_c   1.000
_cell.angle_alpha   90.00
_cell.angle_beta   90.00
_cell.angle_gamma   90.00
#
_symmetry.space_group_name_H-M   'P 1'
#
loop_
_entity.id
_entity.type
_entity.pdbx_description
1 polymer ?
#
loop_
_entity_poly.entity_id
_entity_poly.type
_entity_poly.pdbx_seq_one_letter_code
_entity_poly.pdbx_strand_id
1 'polypeptide(L)'
;MEFQLTSKYKPTGDQPEAISQLTDGIRQGVPAQVLLGVTGSGKTFTVANVIANVEKPTLVLSHNKTLAAQLYQEMKGFFPNNAVEYYVSYYDYYQPEAYLPTTDTYIEKDLAINEDIDKLRLSAVSALLSGRKDVIVVSSVSCIYGMGGPTALNASIISIRKGQKLDRNEFLRSLVASLYVRNDIDLQRGNFRVKGDTVDIAMAYSDNVLRVAWWDDEIDSIEEVDSVSFHTIETFEEYKIYPANLFVTTKEQTETAIRQIQDDLVEQVAFFKEQGEEIKAQRIKERVEYDMEMIKELGHCSGIENYSRYFDGRQPGERPYCLLDFFPKDYLMVIDESHVTVPQINAMYGGDRARKQNLVEYGFRLPAAFDNRPLRFEEFHEMLHQVIYVSATPADYELREAEGVVVEQIIRPTGLLDPEIEVRPSENQIDDLLEEIVERAARNERVLVTTLTKRMAEELTEYLLSHDVRANYIHSDVATLDRVKIMNDLRAGVFDVLVGFNLLREGLDLPEVSLVAILDADKEGFLRSHRSLTQTAGRAARNVNGKVIMYADTITESMQKTIDETARRRSIQLKYNADHNITPQQIVKAISTSLPTTRTESGTKPAPKPIVLQPQAYIEPEEAAMVADPIVLRMTKEQLQKSIDNTTQLMKQAAKSLDFIQAAQYRDEIVRLQQQLDGK
;
A
#
# COMPACT_ATOMS: atom_id res chain seq x y z
N MET A 1 7.39 -16.26 -22.82
CA MET A 1 7.36 -15.00 -23.59
C MET A 1 8.48 -14.14 -23.07
N GLU A 2 9.08 -13.31 -23.91
CA GLU A 2 10.12 -12.34 -23.54
C GLU A 2 9.45 -11.01 -23.20
N PHE A 3 10.11 -10.18 -22.39
CA PHE A 3 9.63 -8.84 -22.13
C PHE A 3 9.81 -7.95 -23.35
N GLN A 4 8.74 -7.24 -23.75
CA GLN A 4 8.73 -6.34 -24.89
C GLN A 4 8.53 -4.90 -24.42
N LEU A 5 9.64 -4.19 -24.20
CA LEU A 5 9.60 -2.79 -23.80
C LEU A 5 9.13 -1.92 -24.98
N THR A 6 8.03 -1.21 -24.76
CA THR A 6 7.48 -0.23 -25.70
C THR A 6 7.62 1.17 -25.12
N SER A 7 8.38 2.04 -25.76
CA SER A 7 8.54 3.42 -25.29
C SER A 7 8.81 4.38 -26.45
N LYS A 8 8.25 5.59 -26.33
CA LYS A 8 8.61 6.73 -27.17
C LYS A 8 9.91 7.40 -26.74
N TYR A 9 10.38 7.10 -25.52
CA TYR A 9 11.58 7.68 -24.92
C TYR A 9 12.78 6.79 -25.17
N LYS A 10 13.95 7.43 -25.25
CA LYS A 10 15.26 6.76 -25.26
C LYS A 10 15.99 7.10 -23.97
N PRO A 11 16.80 6.18 -23.45
CA PRO A 11 17.65 6.48 -22.29
C PRO A 11 18.58 7.67 -22.56
N THR A 12 18.58 8.64 -21.64
CA THR A 12 19.35 9.87 -21.72
C THR A 12 20.01 10.20 -20.38
N GLY A 13 20.99 11.08 -20.37
CA GLY A 13 21.72 11.45 -19.16
C GLY A 13 22.47 10.28 -18.56
N ASP A 14 22.25 10.03 -17.28
CA ASP A 14 22.85 8.91 -16.54
C ASP A 14 22.14 7.57 -16.78
N GLN A 15 20.95 7.58 -17.42
CA GLN A 15 20.12 6.38 -17.58
C GLN A 15 20.84 5.25 -18.32
N PRO A 16 21.55 5.48 -19.45
CA PRO A 16 22.24 4.39 -20.17
C PRO A 16 23.26 3.67 -19.29
N GLU A 17 24.05 4.42 -18.51
CA GLU A 17 25.05 3.88 -17.61
C GLU A 17 24.40 3.16 -16.43
N ALA A 18 23.38 3.75 -15.81
CA ALA A 18 22.63 3.14 -14.72
C ALA A 18 21.98 1.81 -15.16
N ILE A 19 21.36 1.76 -16.35
CA ILE A 19 20.78 0.54 -16.93
C ILE A 19 21.85 -0.53 -17.10
N SER A 20 23.02 -0.17 -17.65
CA SER A 20 24.11 -1.12 -17.86
C SER A 20 24.63 -1.68 -16.54
N GLN A 21 24.97 -0.80 -15.59
CA GLN A 21 25.52 -1.19 -14.28
C GLN A 21 24.56 -2.10 -13.51
N LEU A 22 23.28 -1.74 -13.41
CA LEU A 22 22.27 -2.55 -12.73
C LEU A 22 22.06 -3.90 -13.42
N THR A 23 21.97 -3.91 -14.75
CA THR A 23 21.80 -5.14 -15.53
C THR A 23 22.99 -6.08 -15.35
N ASP A 24 24.22 -5.55 -15.45
CA ASP A 24 25.43 -6.34 -15.29
C ASP A 24 25.58 -6.88 -13.86
N GLY A 25 25.24 -6.10 -12.85
CA GLY A 25 25.20 -6.55 -11.47
C GLY A 25 24.24 -7.73 -11.27
N ILE A 26 23.01 -7.66 -11.83
CA ILE A 26 22.06 -8.77 -11.76
C ILE A 26 22.59 -10.02 -12.47
N ARG A 27 23.17 -9.87 -13.66
CA ARG A 27 23.76 -10.98 -14.43
C ARG A 27 24.94 -11.63 -13.71
N GLN A 28 25.71 -10.86 -12.96
CA GLN A 28 26.83 -11.33 -12.13
C GLN A 28 26.39 -11.95 -10.82
N GLY A 29 25.08 -11.93 -10.51
CA GLY A 29 24.53 -12.50 -9.27
C GLY A 29 24.69 -11.60 -8.04
N VAL A 30 24.90 -10.28 -8.21
CA VAL A 30 24.96 -9.34 -7.10
C VAL A 30 23.62 -9.36 -6.36
N PRO A 31 23.60 -9.62 -5.03
CA PRO A 31 22.35 -9.82 -4.31
C PRO A 31 21.56 -8.53 -4.10
N ALA A 32 22.24 -7.40 -3.91
CA ALA A 32 21.61 -6.12 -3.64
C ALA A 32 22.33 -4.97 -4.33
N GLN A 33 21.57 -4.04 -4.91
CA GLN A 33 22.08 -2.84 -5.55
C GLN A 33 21.20 -1.65 -5.16
N VAL A 34 21.77 -0.46 -5.11
CA VAL A 34 21.04 0.79 -4.86
C VAL A 34 21.02 1.64 -6.12
N LEU A 35 19.84 2.03 -6.58
CA LEU A 35 19.65 3.10 -7.56
C LEU A 35 19.32 4.40 -6.80
N LEU A 36 20.33 5.27 -6.66
CA LEU A 36 20.16 6.60 -6.14
C LEU A 36 19.69 7.50 -7.28
N GLY A 37 18.40 7.71 -7.38
CA GLY A 37 17.81 8.51 -8.45
C GLY A 37 17.05 9.71 -7.91
N VAL A 38 17.45 10.91 -8.33
CA VAL A 38 16.74 12.13 -7.94
C VAL A 38 15.32 12.15 -8.51
N THR A 39 14.44 12.92 -7.88
CA THR A 39 13.08 13.10 -8.37
C THR A 39 13.09 13.70 -9.79
N GLY A 40 12.37 13.06 -10.73
CA GLY A 40 12.32 13.49 -12.13
C GLY A 40 13.46 13.00 -13.03
N SER A 41 14.38 12.17 -12.54
CA SER A 41 15.44 11.56 -13.37
C SER A 41 14.97 10.40 -14.24
N GLY A 42 13.70 9.92 -14.05
CA GLY A 42 13.14 8.80 -14.82
C GLY A 42 13.53 7.43 -14.28
N LYS A 43 13.60 7.26 -12.95
CA LYS A 43 13.92 5.99 -12.28
C LYS A 43 13.06 4.82 -12.77
N THR A 44 11.75 5.02 -12.90
CA THR A 44 10.80 3.98 -13.37
C THR A 44 11.18 3.50 -14.77
N PHE A 45 11.57 4.40 -15.66
CA PHE A 45 12.00 4.05 -17.01
C PHE A 45 13.32 3.27 -17.02
N THR A 46 14.26 3.66 -16.16
CA THR A 46 15.51 2.91 -15.94
C THR A 46 15.24 1.49 -15.47
N VAL A 47 14.39 1.34 -14.45
CA VAL A 47 13.96 0.03 -13.93
C VAL A 47 13.27 -0.81 -15.01
N ALA A 48 12.38 -0.22 -15.81
CA ALA A 48 11.73 -0.93 -16.91
C ALA A 48 12.73 -1.47 -17.94
N ASN A 49 13.76 -0.68 -18.30
CA ASN A 49 14.82 -1.14 -19.19
C ASN A 49 15.65 -2.28 -18.56
N VAL A 50 15.95 -2.22 -17.27
CA VAL A 50 16.64 -3.31 -16.56
C VAL A 50 15.80 -4.57 -16.59
N ILE A 51 14.51 -4.51 -16.28
CA ILE A 51 13.59 -5.66 -16.33
C ILE A 51 13.61 -6.29 -17.72
N ALA A 52 13.48 -5.49 -18.79
CA ALA A 52 13.54 -5.98 -20.16
C ALA A 52 14.87 -6.68 -20.49
N ASN A 53 15.99 -6.18 -19.95
CA ASN A 53 17.32 -6.72 -20.23
C ASN A 53 17.62 -8.03 -19.46
N VAL A 54 17.03 -8.22 -18.27
CA VAL A 54 17.33 -9.38 -17.41
C VAL A 54 16.31 -10.51 -17.55
N GLU A 55 15.12 -10.21 -18.09
CA GLU A 55 14.07 -11.17 -18.41
C GLU A 55 13.65 -12.06 -17.22
N LYS A 56 13.60 -11.48 -16.01
CA LYS A 56 13.16 -12.17 -14.78
C LYS A 56 11.77 -11.72 -14.36
N PRO A 57 10.92 -12.63 -13.86
CA PRO A 57 9.73 -12.22 -13.14
C PRO A 57 10.07 -11.20 -12.07
N THR A 58 9.34 -10.12 -12.01
CA THR A 58 9.70 -8.98 -11.16
C THR A 58 8.57 -8.59 -10.23
N LEU A 59 8.90 -8.38 -8.96
CA LEU A 59 8.02 -7.73 -7.99
C LEU A 59 8.50 -6.31 -7.74
N VAL A 60 7.65 -5.33 -8.04
CA VAL A 60 7.88 -3.91 -7.74
C VAL A 60 7.07 -3.56 -6.50
N LEU A 61 7.77 -3.24 -5.42
CA LEU A 61 7.17 -2.98 -4.11
C LEU A 61 7.19 -1.48 -3.80
N SER A 62 6.04 -0.95 -3.40
CA SER A 62 5.85 0.45 -3.01
C SER A 62 5.23 0.55 -1.60
N HIS A 63 5.46 1.65 -0.91
CA HIS A 63 4.98 1.82 0.46
C HIS A 63 3.48 2.15 0.58
N ASN A 64 2.80 2.58 -0.49
CA ASN A 64 1.37 2.87 -0.46
C ASN A 64 0.64 2.53 -1.77
N LYS A 65 -0.71 2.46 -1.72
CA LYS A 65 -1.57 2.12 -2.85
C LYS A 65 -1.49 3.13 -4.00
N THR A 66 -1.40 4.42 -3.70
CA THR A 66 -1.43 5.49 -4.72
C THR A 66 -0.17 5.43 -5.59
N LEU A 67 0.99 5.30 -4.95
CA LEU A 67 2.26 5.16 -5.68
C LEU A 67 2.32 3.83 -6.43
N ALA A 68 1.84 2.74 -5.83
CA ALA A 68 1.73 1.45 -6.52
C ALA A 68 0.83 1.54 -7.77
N ALA A 69 -0.30 2.26 -7.70
CA ALA A 69 -1.18 2.48 -8.85
C ALA A 69 -0.49 3.29 -9.96
N GLN A 70 0.27 4.31 -9.60
CA GLN A 70 1.05 5.08 -10.56
C GLN A 70 2.11 4.21 -11.25
N LEU A 71 2.89 3.46 -10.47
CA LEU A 71 3.91 2.55 -11.00
C LEU A 71 3.31 1.45 -11.89
N TYR A 72 2.14 0.92 -11.50
CA TYR A 72 1.42 -0.05 -12.32
C TYR A 72 1.05 0.52 -13.68
N GLN A 73 0.49 1.73 -13.73
CA GLN A 73 0.12 2.39 -14.99
C GLN A 73 1.34 2.67 -15.86
N GLU A 74 2.45 3.14 -15.27
CA GLU A 74 3.70 3.38 -15.99
C GLU A 74 4.26 2.07 -16.56
N MET A 75 4.34 1.00 -15.75
CA MET A 75 4.80 -0.32 -16.19
C MET A 75 3.89 -0.93 -17.26
N LYS A 76 2.56 -0.80 -17.12
CA LYS A 76 1.60 -1.24 -18.14
C LYS A 76 1.79 -0.51 -19.47
N GLY A 77 2.13 0.78 -19.41
CA GLY A 77 2.48 1.58 -20.59
C GLY A 77 3.78 1.12 -21.26
N PHE A 78 4.79 0.71 -20.48
CA PHE A 78 6.06 0.21 -20.98
C PHE A 78 5.98 -1.25 -21.48
N PHE A 79 5.10 -2.07 -20.92
CA PHE A 79 4.94 -3.48 -21.24
C PHE A 79 3.49 -3.85 -21.59
N PRO A 80 2.93 -3.27 -22.67
CA PRO A 80 1.52 -3.46 -23.01
C PRO A 80 1.17 -4.91 -23.40
N ASN A 81 2.14 -5.69 -23.85
CA ASN A 81 1.97 -7.08 -24.33
C ASN A 81 2.39 -8.13 -23.29
N ASN A 82 2.89 -7.71 -22.13
CA ASN A 82 3.31 -8.60 -21.06
C ASN A 82 2.34 -8.60 -19.88
N ALA A 83 2.46 -9.55 -18.97
CA ALA A 83 1.64 -9.60 -17.77
C ALA A 83 2.14 -8.57 -16.74
N VAL A 84 1.53 -7.40 -16.75
CA VAL A 84 1.72 -6.40 -15.70
C VAL A 84 0.49 -6.44 -14.81
N GLU A 85 0.70 -6.82 -13.55
CA GLU A 85 -0.33 -7.12 -12.57
C GLU A 85 -0.29 -6.16 -11.38
N TYR A 86 -1.43 -5.99 -10.72
CA TYR A 86 -1.57 -5.09 -9.58
C TYR A 86 -2.01 -5.83 -8.33
N TYR A 87 -1.24 -5.74 -7.24
CA TYR A 87 -1.50 -6.46 -6.02
C TYR A 87 -1.38 -5.55 -4.80
N VAL A 88 -2.51 -5.00 -4.34
CA VAL A 88 -2.58 -4.14 -3.16
C VAL A 88 -3.66 -4.65 -2.19
N SER A 89 -3.79 -4.03 -1.03
CA SER A 89 -4.90 -4.34 -0.13
C SER A 89 -6.25 -4.09 -0.82
N TYR A 90 -7.13 -5.09 -0.81
CA TYR A 90 -8.43 -5.06 -1.48
C TYR A 90 -9.55 -4.43 -0.65
N TYR A 91 -9.21 -3.85 0.51
CA TYR A 91 -10.17 -3.14 1.34
C TYR A 91 -10.27 -1.66 0.93
N ASP A 92 -11.49 -1.18 0.69
CA ASP A 92 -11.79 0.26 0.59
C ASP A 92 -11.85 0.88 1.99
N TYR A 93 -12.33 0.08 2.94
CA TYR A 93 -12.37 0.39 4.36
C TYR A 93 -11.97 -0.85 5.15
N TYR A 94 -11.12 -0.67 6.15
CA TYR A 94 -10.70 -1.75 7.03
C TYR A 94 -10.53 -1.25 8.46
N GLN A 95 -11.33 -1.78 9.37
CA GLN A 95 -11.18 -1.62 10.80
C GLN A 95 -10.77 -2.97 11.39
N PRO A 96 -9.51 -3.11 11.86
CA PRO A 96 -9.08 -4.36 12.47
C PRO A 96 -9.82 -4.59 13.79
N GLU A 97 -10.09 -5.84 14.10
CA GLU A 97 -10.53 -6.26 15.42
C GLU A 97 -9.47 -5.88 16.47
N ALA A 98 -9.88 -5.25 17.55
CA ALA A 98 -9.00 -4.87 18.64
C ALA A 98 -9.69 -4.86 20.00
N TYR A 99 -8.93 -4.99 21.08
CA TYR A 99 -9.39 -4.79 22.43
C TYR A 99 -8.49 -3.80 23.16
N LEU A 100 -9.12 -2.81 23.78
CA LEU A 100 -8.45 -1.78 24.57
C LEU A 100 -8.70 -2.04 26.07
N PRO A 101 -7.73 -2.64 26.79
CA PRO A 101 -7.90 -2.97 28.20
C PRO A 101 -8.14 -1.75 29.09
N THR A 102 -7.56 -0.60 28.72
CA THR A 102 -7.68 0.65 29.50
C THR A 102 -9.11 1.18 29.55
N THR A 103 -9.90 0.96 28.51
CA THR A 103 -11.28 1.45 28.41
C THR A 103 -12.30 0.32 28.41
N ASP A 104 -11.87 -0.93 28.55
CA ASP A 104 -12.70 -2.14 28.40
C ASP A 104 -13.55 -2.11 27.13
N THR A 105 -12.91 -1.71 26.02
CA THR A 105 -13.60 -1.52 24.74
C THR A 105 -13.16 -2.58 23.74
N TYR A 106 -14.12 -3.41 23.33
CA TYR A 106 -13.94 -4.33 22.20
C TYR A 106 -14.42 -3.67 20.91
N ILE A 107 -13.58 -3.77 19.90
CA ILE A 107 -13.82 -3.24 18.56
C ILE A 107 -13.98 -4.41 17.63
N GLU A 108 -15.16 -4.51 17.07
CA GLU A 108 -15.43 -5.52 16.07
C GLU A 108 -14.77 -5.17 14.75
N LYS A 109 -14.30 -6.22 14.04
CA LYS A 109 -13.80 -6.07 12.69
C LYS A 109 -14.88 -5.55 11.77
N ASP A 110 -14.59 -4.49 11.02
CA ASP A 110 -15.45 -3.95 9.99
C ASP A 110 -14.64 -3.70 8.70
N LEU A 111 -15.20 -4.06 7.56
CA LEU A 111 -14.48 -3.97 6.29
C LEU A 111 -15.45 -3.80 5.10
N ALA A 112 -14.94 -3.14 4.07
CA ALA A 112 -15.56 -3.08 2.75
C ALA A 112 -14.55 -3.56 1.70
N ILE A 113 -14.91 -4.60 0.96
CA ILE A 113 -14.05 -5.17 -0.09
C ILE A 113 -14.30 -4.44 -1.39
N ASN A 114 -13.22 -4.10 -2.08
CA ASN A 114 -13.23 -3.62 -3.45
C ASN A 114 -13.11 -4.80 -4.41
N GLU A 115 -14.18 -5.12 -5.10
CA GLU A 115 -14.25 -6.27 -6.01
C GLU A 115 -13.29 -6.15 -7.21
N ASP A 116 -13.05 -4.93 -7.71
CA ASP A 116 -12.10 -4.71 -8.81
C ASP A 116 -10.67 -4.98 -8.38
N ILE A 117 -10.29 -4.56 -7.17
CA ILE A 117 -8.95 -4.86 -6.63
C ILE A 117 -8.81 -6.35 -6.32
N ASP A 118 -9.86 -7.00 -5.81
CA ASP A 118 -9.86 -8.44 -5.57
C ASP A 118 -9.65 -9.24 -6.87
N LYS A 119 -10.32 -8.83 -7.96
CA LYS A 119 -10.10 -9.38 -9.30
C LYS A 119 -8.64 -9.23 -9.75
N LEU A 120 -8.04 -8.04 -9.58
CA LEU A 120 -6.64 -7.79 -9.94
C LEU A 120 -5.66 -8.63 -9.11
N ARG A 121 -5.96 -8.89 -7.84
CA ARG A 121 -5.17 -9.79 -6.98
C ARG A 121 -5.22 -11.24 -7.48
N LEU A 122 -6.41 -11.72 -7.84
CA LEU A 122 -6.58 -13.04 -8.44
C LEU A 122 -5.85 -13.14 -9.79
N SER A 123 -5.91 -12.10 -10.62
CA SER A 123 -5.17 -12.02 -11.88
C SER A 123 -3.66 -12.16 -11.65
N ALA A 124 -3.10 -11.41 -10.69
CA ALA A 124 -1.68 -11.48 -10.35
C ALA A 124 -1.23 -12.88 -9.93
N VAL A 125 -1.99 -13.53 -9.05
CA VAL A 125 -1.70 -14.90 -8.61
C VAL A 125 -1.83 -15.90 -9.75
N SER A 126 -2.87 -15.78 -10.59
CA SER A 126 -3.07 -16.62 -11.77
C SER A 126 -1.93 -16.49 -12.78
N ALA A 127 -1.45 -15.27 -13.02
CA ALA A 127 -0.30 -15.00 -13.89
C ALA A 127 0.97 -15.70 -13.37
N LEU A 128 1.25 -15.63 -12.06
CA LEU A 128 2.38 -16.31 -11.44
C LEU A 128 2.26 -17.84 -11.52
N LEU A 129 1.07 -18.38 -11.24
CA LEU A 129 0.79 -19.82 -11.31
C LEU A 129 0.79 -20.37 -12.73
N SER A 130 0.60 -19.54 -13.75
CA SER A 130 0.64 -19.96 -15.15
C SER A 130 2.02 -20.48 -15.61
N GLY A 131 3.07 -20.12 -14.85
CA GLY A 131 4.45 -20.45 -15.17
C GLY A 131 5.09 -19.55 -16.22
N ARG A 132 4.40 -18.46 -16.64
CA ARG A 132 5.01 -17.47 -17.53
C ARG A 132 6.11 -16.69 -16.81
N LYS A 133 7.14 -16.29 -17.55
CA LYS A 133 8.32 -15.60 -17.01
C LYS A 133 8.25 -14.08 -17.19
N ASP A 134 7.41 -13.61 -18.07
CA ASP A 134 7.22 -12.19 -18.42
C ASP A 134 6.16 -11.51 -17.54
N VAL A 135 6.27 -11.70 -16.22
CA VAL A 135 5.33 -11.16 -15.23
C VAL A 135 5.99 -10.06 -14.41
N ILE A 136 5.33 -8.92 -14.35
CA ILE A 136 5.64 -7.83 -13.43
C ILE A 136 4.45 -7.64 -12.48
N VAL A 137 4.66 -7.82 -11.20
CA VAL A 137 3.63 -7.51 -10.19
C VAL A 137 4.02 -6.23 -9.48
N VAL A 138 3.16 -5.22 -9.54
CA VAL A 138 3.31 -4.00 -8.75
C VAL A 138 2.46 -4.11 -7.51
N SER A 139 3.08 -4.01 -6.34
CA SER A 139 2.42 -4.27 -5.06
C SER A 139 2.68 -3.17 -4.04
N SER A 140 1.76 -3.04 -3.09
CA SER A 140 2.05 -2.39 -1.81
C SER A 140 2.61 -3.41 -0.81
N VAL A 141 2.96 -2.96 0.40
CA VAL A 141 3.42 -3.85 1.48
C VAL A 141 2.41 -4.94 1.88
N SER A 142 1.19 -4.89 1.35
CA SER A 142 0.20 -5.97 1.53
C SER A 142 0.64 -7.34 0.99
N CYS A 143 1.68 -7.39 0.14
CA CYS A 143 2.25 -8.63 -0.38
C CYS A 143 2.88 -9.54 0.69
N ILE A 144 3.23 -9.00 1.87
CA ILE A 144 3.81 -9.77 2.98
C ILE A 144 2.77 -10.37 3.93
N TYR A 145 1.48 -10.10 3.71
CA TYR A 145 0.39 -10.66 4.52
C TYR A 145 -0.03 -12.05 4.04
N GLY A 146 -0.59 -12.82 4.99
CA GLY A 146 -1.01 -14.19 4.77
C GLY A 146 -2.07 -14.34 3.68
N MET A 147 -1.92 -15.39 2.87
CA MET A 147 -2.86 -15.83 1.85
C MET A 147 -2.81 -17.37 1.72
N GLY A 148 -3.68 -17.96 0.91
CA GLY A 148 -3.67 -19.39 0.64
C GLY A 148 -2.34 -19.86 0.03
N GLY A 149 -1.92 -21.08 0.38
CA GLY A 149 -0.64 -21.61 -0.09
C GLY A 149 -0.63 -21.97 -1.59
N PRO A 150 0.51 -21.83 -2.28
CA PRO A 150 0.61 -22.12 -3.72
C PRO A 150 0.29 -23.57 -4.07
N THR A 151 0.59 -24.53 -3.19
CA THR A 151 0.30 -25.95 -3.42
C THR A 151 -1.20 -26.22 -3.47
N ALA A 152 -1.98 -25.67 -2.55
CA ALA A 152 -3.43 -25.82 -2.51
C ALA A 152 -4.10 -25.18 -3.73
N LEU A 153 -3.65 -23.96 -4.09
CA LEU A 153 -4.15 -23.26 -5.27
C LEU A 153 -3.80 -23.99 -6.56
N ASN A 154 -2.58 -24.51 -6.71
CA ASN A 154 -2.20 -25.32 -7.87
C ASN A 154 -3.03 -26.60 -8.01
N ALA A 155 -3.33 -27.27 -6.90
CA ALA A 155 -4.16 -28.48 -6.90
C ALA A 155 -5.62 -28.19 -7.32
N SER A 156 -6.07 -26.96 -7.21
CA SER A 156 -7.43 -26.52 -7.57
C SER A 156 -7.52 -25.93 -8.98
N ILE A 157 -6.44 -25.92 -9.75
CA ILE A 157 -6.45 -25.49 -11.16
C ILE A 157 -7.10 -26.58 -12.00
N ILE A 158 -8.09 -26.19 -12.81
CA ILE A 158 -8.74 -27.10 -13.76
C ILE A 158 -8.08 -26.89 -15.12
N SER A 159 -7.42 -27.93 -15.63
CA SER A 159 -6.82 -27.93 -16.97
C SER A 159 -7.73 -28.64 -17.93
N ILE A 160 -8.10 -27.99 -19.03
CA ILE A 160 -8.95 -28.53 -20.09
C ILE A 160 -8.27 -28.41 -21.45
N ARG A 161 -8.57 -29.32 -22.33
CA ARG A 161 -8.05 -29.35 -23.70
C ARG A 161 -9.17 -29.67 -24.68
N LYS A 162 -9.17 -29.03 -25.83
CA LYS A 162 -10.05 -29.40 -26.96
C LYS A 162 -9.80 -30.84 -27.37
N GLY A 163 -10.88 -31.59 -27.62
CA GLY A 163 -10.83 -33.04 -27.89
C GLY A 163 -10.63 -33.94 -26.67
N GLN A 164 -10.60 -33.36 -25.48
CA GLN A 164 -10.51 -34.13 -24.23
C GLN A 164 -11.85 -34.79 -23.90
N LYS A 165 -11.83 -36.11 -23.63
CA LYS A 165 -12.97 -36.79 -23.06
C LYS A 165 -13.09 -36.46 -21.59
N LEU A 166 -14.15 -35.74 -21.25
CA LEU A 166 -14.44 -35.27 -19.89
C LEU A 166 -15.94 -35.15 -19.71
N ASP A 167 -16.50 -35.94 -18.78
CA ASP A 167 -17.91 -35.82 -18.43
C ASP A 167 -18.23 -34.42 -17.93
N ARG A 168 -19.28 -33.83 -18.49
CA ARG A 168 -19.68 -32.46 -18.13
C ARG A 168 -19.99 -32.29 -16.65
N ASN A 169 -20.63 -33.28 -16.01
CA ASN A 169 -20.97 -33.20 -14.60
C ASN A 169 -19.71 -33.30 -13.69
N GLU A 170 -18.71 -34.03 -14.15
CA GLU A 170 -17.40 -34.06 -13.48
C GLU A 170 -16.73 -32.69 -13.57
N PHE A 171 -16.76 -32.07 -14.74
CA PHE A 171 -16.27 -30.72 -14.92
C PHE A 171 -17.02 -29.68 -14.04
N LEU A 172 -18.37 -29.79 -13.96
CA LEU A 172 -19.14 -28.91 -13.08
C LEU A 172 -18.80 -29.08 -11.59
N ARG A 173 -18.54 -30.32 -11.15
CA ARG A 173 -18.06 -30.57 -9.78
C ARG A 173 -16.68 -29.96 -9.52
N SER A 174 -15.79 -30.02 -10.52
CA SER A 174 -14.47 -29.41 -10.43
C SER A 174 -14.58 -27.90 -10.32
N LEU A 175 -15.49 -27.23 -11.04
CA LEU A 175 -15.76 -25.81 -10.90
C LEU A 175 -16.23 -25.44 -9.48
N VAL A 176 -17.16 -26.20 -8.91
CA VAL A 176 -17.63 -26.00 -7.54
C VAL A 176 -16.49 -26.21 -6.52
N ALA A 177 -15.66 -27.25 -6.73
CA ALA A 177 -14.47 -27.48 -5.89
C ALA A 177 -13.45 -26.34 -5.98
N SER A 178 -13.39 -25.64 -7.12
CA SER A 178 -12.56 -24.44 -7.35
C SER A 178 -13.30 -23.15 -6.97
N LEU A 179 -14.36 -23.26 -6.18
CA LEU A 179 -15.13 -22.16 -5.58
C LEU A 179 -15.96 -21.31 -6.56
N TYR A 180 -16.23 -21.80 -7.77
CA TYR A 180 -17.22 -21.19 -8.66
C TYR A 180 -18.63 -21.58 -8.24
N VAL A 181 -19.56 -20.62 -8.32
CA VAL A 181 -20.96 -20.83 -7.93
C VAL A 181 -21.84 -20.93 -9.17
N ARG A 182 -22.73 -21.94 -9.22
CA ARG A 182 -23.70 -22.04 -10.31
C ARG A 182 -24.79 -20.99 -10.17
N ASN A 183 -24.95 -20.17 -11.21
CA ASN A 183 -26.02 -19.20 -11.33
C ASN A 183 -26.46 -19.10 -12.80
N ASP A 184 -27.58 -19.73 -13.12
CA ASP A 184 -28.09 -19.80 -14.49
C ASP A 184 -28.83 -18.51 -14.91
N ILE A 185 -29.15 -17.61 -13.97
CA ILE A 185 -29.90 -16.36 -14.19
C ILE A 185 -28.96 -15.20 -14.42
N ASP A 186 -28.01 -15.00 -13.51
CA ASP A 186 -27.10 -13.86 -13.52
C ASP A 186 -25.66 -14.34 -13.48
N LEU A 187 -24.94 -14.14 -14.57
CA LEU A 187 -23.56 -14.59 -14.75
C LEU A 187 -22.58 -13.49 -14.28
N GLN A 188 -22.42 -13.40 -12.96
CA GLN A 188 -21.45 -12.49 -12.35
C GLN A 188 -20.09 -13.17 -12.16
N ARG A 189 -19.06 -12.38 -11.89
CA ARG A 189 -17.70 -12.84 -11.60
C ARG A 189 -17.68 -13.97 -10.54
N GLY A 190 -16.97 -15.05 -10.85
CA GLY A 190 -16.92 -16.26 -10.00
C GLY A 190 -18.13 -17.19 -10.15
N ASN A 191 -19.04 -16.89 -11.07
CA ASN A 191 -20.19 -17.75 -11.35
C ASN A 191 -20.02 -18.52 -12.67
N PHE A 192 -20.71 -19.63 -12.78
CA PHE A 192 -20.89 -20.33 -14.05
C PHE A 192 -22.37 -20.66 -14.30
N ARG A 193 -22.74 -20.79 -15.56
CA ARG A 193 -24.07 -21.22 -15.99
C ARG A 193 -23.99 -22.33 -17.03
N VAL A 194 -25.05 -23.10 -17.11
CA VAL A 194 -25.15 -24.20 -18.07
C VAL A 194 -26.30 -23.97 -19.02
N LYS A 195 -26.02 -23.97 -20.33
CA LYS A 195 -27.02 -23.83 -21.40
C LYS A 195 -26.83 -24.94 -22.43
N GLY A 196 -27.66 -25.98 -22.36
CA GLY A 196 -27.52 -27.14 -23.25
C GLY A 196 -26.16 -27.83 -23.07
N ASP A 197 -25.41 -27.92 -24.14
CA ASP A 197 -24.07 -28.52 -24.16
C ASP A 197 -22.94 -27.51 -23.92
N THR A 198 -23.28 -26.32 -23.48
CA THR A 198 -22.34 -25.23 -23.26
C THR A 198 -22.30 -24.81 -21.78
N VAL A 199 -21.12 -24.58 -21.25
CA VAL A 199 -20.86 -23.99 -19.92
C VAL A 199 -20.17 -22.64 -20.10
N ASP A 200 -20.81 -21.58 -19.65
CA ASP A 200 -20.23 -20.24 -19.60
C ASP A 200 -19.72 -19.97 -18.19
N ILE A 201 -18.46 -19.56 -18.04
CA ILE A 201 -17.78 -19.32 -16.76
C ILE A 201 -17.32 -17.86 -16.74
N ALA A 202 -17.92 -17.04 -15.87
CA ALA A 202 -17.43 -15.69 -15.61
C ALA A 202 -16.20 -15.80 -14.71
N MET A 203 -15.03 -15.62 -15.30
CA MET A 203 -13.76 -15.84 -14.62
C MET A 203 -13.57 -14.86 -13.46
N ALA A 204 -13.04 -15.34 -12.34
CA ALA A 204 -12.85 -14.53 -11.16
C ALA A 204 -11.71 -13.49 -11.30
N TYR A 205 -10.81 -13.71 -12.25
CA TYR A 205 -9.59 -12.95 -12.50
C TYR A 205 -9.59 -12.17 -13.83
N SER A 206 -10.71 -12.17 -14.55
CA SER A 206 -10.88 -11.47 -15.84
C SER A 206 -12.28 -10.86 -15.96
N ASP A 207 -12.45 -9.92 -16.87
CA ASP A 207 -13.76 -9.35 -17.21
C ASP A 207 -14.50 -10.18 -18.26
N ASN A 208 -13.82 -11.14 -18.87
CA ASN A 208 -14.36 -11.97 -19.94
C ASN A 208 -14.96 -13.27 -19.39
N VAL A 209 -15.71 -13.93 -20.23
CA VAL A 209 -16.35 -15.24 -19.94
C VAL A 209 -15.64 -16.32 -20.75
N LEU A 210 -15.28 -17.41 -20.07
CA LEU A 210 -14.80 -18.61 -20.74
C LEU A 210 -16.02 -19.48 -21.11
N ARG A 211 -16.18 -19.78 -22.38
CA ARG A 211 -17.18 -20.68 -22.92
C ARG A 211 -16.57 -22.01 -23.30
N VAL A 212 -17.09 -23.09 -22.74
CA VAL A 212 -16.69 -24.44 -23.06
C VAL A 212 -17.90 -25.20 -23.61
N ALA A 213 -17.78 -25.72 -24.81
CA ALA A 213 -18.83 -26.47 -25.46
C ALA A 213 -18.46 -27.98 -25.56
N TRP A 214 -19.45 -28.84 -25.41
CA TRP A 214 -19.31 -30.29 -25.52
C TRP A 214 -20.00 -30.83 -26.74
N TRP A 215 -19.39 -31.84 -27.34
CA TRP A 215 -20.05 -32.75 -28.26
C TRP A 215 -19.99 -34.15 -27.62
N ASP A 216 -21.16 -34.64 -27.15
CA ASP A 216 -21.31 -35.87 -26.36
C ASP A 216 -20.48 -35.78 -25.04
N ASP A 217 -19.44 -36.60 -24.88
CA ASP A 217 -18.52 -36.63 -23.73
C ASP A 217 -17.16 -35.97 -23.99
N GLU A 218 -17.02 -35.25 -25.11
CA GLU A 218 -15.77 -34.64 -25.55
C GLU A 218 -15.90 -33.10 -25.61
N ILE A 219 -14.86 -32.38 -25.20
CA ILE A 219 -14.79 -30.93 -25.33
C ILE A 219 -14.57 -30.54 -26.80
N ASP A 220 -15.56 -29.89 -27.41
CA ASP A 220 -15.55 -29.49 -28.80
C ASP A 220 -14.85 -28.14 -29.00
N SER A 221 -15.16 -27.14 -28.17
CA SER A 221 -14.50 -25.81 -28.24
C SER A 221 -14.27 -25.19 -26.87
N ILE A 222 -13.21 -24.37 -26.79
CA ILE A 222 -12.86 -23.56 -25.65
C ILE A 222 -12.65 -22.12 -26.19
N GLU A 223 -13.49 -21.19 -25.76
CA GLU A 223 -13.53 -19.83 -26.29
C GLU A 223 -13.59 -18.82 -25.17
N GLU A 224 -12.80 -17.75 -25.28
CA GLU A 224 -12.99 -16.54 -24.49
C GLU A 224 -13.98 -15.64 -25.24
N VAL A 225 -15.02 -15.21 -24.54
CA VAL A 225 -16.07 -14.36 -25.09
C VAL A 225 -16.24 -13.10 -24.26
N ASP A 226 -16.58 -12.00 -24.91
CA ASP A 226 -16.90 -10.72 -24.26
C ASP A 226 -18.11 -10.90 -23.32
N SER A 227 -18.04 -10.41 -22.11
CA SER A 227 -19.07 -10.62 -21.08
C SER A 227 -20.41 -9.94 -21.39
N VAL A 228 -20.45 -8.95 -22.27
CA VAL A 228 -21.65 -8.19 -22.64
C VAL A 228 -22.24 -8.65 -23.97
N SER A 229 -21.41 -8.72 -25.00
CA SER A 229 -21.85 -9.07 -26.36
C SER A 229 -21.83 -10.57 -26.65
N PHE A 230 -21.12 -11.36 -25.84
CA PHE A 230 -20.85 -12.79 -26.04
C PHE A 230 -20.22 -13.13 -27.40
N HIS A 231 -19.57 -12.17 -28.04
CA HIS A 231 -18.76 -12.42 -29.22
C HIS A 231 -17.42 -13.08 -28.81
N THR A 232 -17.00 -14.06 -29.60
CA THR A 232 -15.72 -14.76 -29.40
C THR A 232 -14.58 -13.79 -29.62
N ILE A 233 -13.71 -13.66 -28.60
CA ILE A 233 -12.48 -12.85 -28.61
C ILE A 233 -11.33 -13.73 -29.08
N GLU A 234 -11.18 -14.91 -28.47
CA GLU A 234 -10.08 -15.85 -28.74
C GLU A 234 -10.55 -17.30 -28.57
N THR A 235 -9.90 -18.23 -29.27
CA THR A 235 -10.12 -19.68 -29.16
C THR A 235 -8.86 -20.37 -28.70
N PHE A 236 -9.01 -21.43 -27.88
CA PHE A 236 -7.89 -22.11 -27.27
C PHE A 236 -7.91 -23.60 -27.56
N GLU A 237 -6.73 -24.18 -27.76
CA GLU A 237 -6.55 -25.66 -27.77
C GLU A 237 -6.45 -26.20 -26.34
N GLU A 238 -5.86 -25.43 -25.41
CA GLU A 238 -5.74 -25.75 -23.98
C GLU A 238 -6.02 -24.52 -23.15
N TYR A 239 -6.68 -24.68 -22.01
CA TYR A 239 -6.94 -23.60 -21.08
C TYR A 239 -6.82 -24.07 -19.62
N LYS A 240 -6.34 -23.17 -18.75
CA LYS A 240 -6.27 -23.38 -17.30
C LYS A 240 -7.24 -22.44 -16.59
N ILE A 241 -8.19 -23.01 -15.87
CA ILE A 241 -9.15 -22.26 -15.05
C ILE A 241 -8.60 -22.21 -13.63
N TYR A 242 -8.36 -21.01 -13.13
CA TYR A 242 -7.86 -20.77 -11.78
C TYR A 242 -9.03 -20.64 -10.80
N PRO A 243 -8.81 -20.95 -9.49
CA PRO A 243 -9.85 -20.87 -8.48
C PRO A 243 -10.48 -19.46 -8.37
N ALA A 244 -11.74 -19.41 -7.97
CA ALA A 244 -12.47 -18.16 -7.80
C ALA A 244 -12.10 -17.39 -6.51
N ASN A 245 -11.27 -17.96 -5.64
CA ASN A 245 -10.80 -17.33 -4.41
C ASN A 245 -9.37 -17.76 -4.10
N LEU A 246 -8.62 -16.90 -3.41
CA LEU A 246 -7.24 -17.17 -2.96
C LEU A 246 -7.15 -18.13 -1.77
N PHE A 247 -8.25 -18.41 -1.09
CA PHE A 247 -8.32 -19.35 0.01
C PHE A 247 -9.18 -20.53 -0.38
N VAL A 248 -8.53 -21.62 -0.79
CA VAL A 248 -9.20 -22.87 -1.17
C VAL A 248 -8.96 -23.90 -0.07
N THR A 249 -10.03 -24.49 0.45
CA THR A 249 -9.98 -25.56 1.45
C THR A 249 -10.88 -26.71 1.03
N THR A 250 -10.45 -27.94 1.29
CA THR A 250 -11.27 -29.12 1.09
C THR A 250 -12.16 -29.38 2.32
N LYS A 251 -13.24 -30.14 2.14
CA LYS A 251 -14.11 -30.53 3.25
C LYS A 251 -13.33 -31.29 4.34
N GLU A 252 -12.42 -32.18 3.95
CA GLU A 252 -11.58 -32.94 4.87
C GLU A 252 -10.63 -32.05 5.68
N GLN A 253 -10.05 -31.03 5.02
CA GLN A 253 -9.23 -30.02 5.68
C GLN A 253 -10.05 -29.21 6.69
N THR A 254 -11.27 -28.82 6.31
CA THR A 254 -12.19 -28.09 7.20
C THR A 254 -12.57 -28.92 8.42
N GLU A 255 -12.92 -30.20 8.25
CA GLU A 255 -13.24 -31.10 9.36
C GLU A 255 -12.03 -31.32 10.29
N THR A 256 -10.81 -31.39 9.73
CA THR A 256 -9.58 -31.52 10.50
C THR A 256 -9.28 -30.23 11.28
N ALA A 257 -9.43 -29.08 10.62
CA ALA A 257 -9.25 -27.77 11.26
C ALA A 257 -10.21 -27.59 12.44
N ILE A 258 -11.49 -27.93 12.27
CA ILE A 258 -12.49 -27.82 13.35
C ILE A 258 -12.09 -28.67 14.56
N ARG A 259 -11.58 -29.89 14.36
CA ARG A 259 -11.10 -30.75 15.48
C ARG A 259 -9.94 -30.09 16.20
N GLN A 260 -8.96 -29.60 15.49
CA GLN A 260 -7.81 -28.91 16.08
C GLN A 260 -8.20 -27.62 16.83
N ILE A 261 -9.16 -26.86 16.28
CA ILE A 261 -9.72 -25.68 16.97
C ILE A 261 -10.39 -26.07 18.30
N GLN A 262 -11.13 -27.21 18.29
CA GLN A 262 -11.77 -27.71 19.51
C GLN A 262 -10.74 -28.13 20.58
N ASP A 263 -9.67 -28.81 20.17
CA ASP A 263 -8.60 -29.24 21.07
C ASP A 263 -7.93 -28.01 21.70
N ASP A 264 -7.49 -27.02 20.89
CA ASP A 264 -6.88 -25.78 21.38
C ASP A 264 -7.85 -24.96 22.26
N LEU A 265 -9.17 -25.00 21.97
CA LEU A 265 -10.19 -24.36 22.81
C LEU A 265 -10.25 -24.97 24.20
N VAL A 266 -10.23 -26.31 24.28
CA VAL A 266 -10.26 -27.01 25.58
C VAL A 266 -9.04 -26.63 26.41
N GLU A 267 -7.85 -26.61 25.81
CA GLU A 267 -6.62 -26.21 26.47
C GLU A 267 -6.69 -24.74 26.95
N GLN A 268 -7.15 -23.84 26.12
CA GLN A 268 -7.21 -22.40 26.43
C GLN A 268 -8.24 -22.10 27.53
N VAL A 269 -9.39 -22.79 27.54
CA VAL A 269 -10.39 -22.67 28.58
C VAL A 269 -9.84 -23.19 29.92
N ALA A 270 -9.15 -24.34 29.92
CA ALA A 270 -8.49 -24.88 31.11
C ALA A 270 -7.44 -23.90 31.65
N PHE A 271 -6.60 -23.33 30.79
CA PHE A 271 -5.60 -22.34 31.15
C PHE A 271 -6.22 -21.12 31.86
N PHE A 272 -7.28 -20.52 31.33
CA PHE A 272 -7.93 -19.38 31.98
C PHE A 272 -8.58 -19.75 33.32
N LYS A 273 -9.16 -20.94 33.43
CA LYS A 273 -9.74 -21.43 34.70
C LYS A 273 -8.68 -21.64 35.79
N GLU A 274 -7.53 -22.23 35.44
CA GLU A 274 -6.39 -22.40 36.37
C GLU A 274 -5.85 -21.07 36.86
N GLN A 275 -5.97 -20.01 36.06
CA GLN A 275 -5.59 -18.65 36.43
C GLN A 275 -6.69 -17.91 37.23
N GLY A 276 -7.86 -18.53 37.45
CA GLY A 276 -9.00 -17.90 38.10
C GLY A 276 -9.76 -16.89 37.23
N GLU A 277 -9.55 -16.89 35.92
CA GLU A 277 -10.10 -15.95 34.95
C GLU A 277 -11.36 -16.49 34.27
N GLU A 278 -12.41 -16.77 35.06
CA GLU A 278 -13.65 -17.40 34.59
C GLU A 278 -14.35 -16.63 33.45
N ILE A 279 -14.32 -15.28 33.49
CA ILE A 279 -14.93 -14.44 32.46
C ILE A 279 -14.22 -14.63 31.12
N LYS A 280 -12.88 -14.71 31.10
CA LYS A 280 -12.11 -14.94 29.90
C LYS A 280 -12.32 -16.34 29.36
N ALA A 281 -12.42 -17.35 30.25
CA ALA A 281 -12.73 -18.73 29.89
C ALA A 281 -14.09 -18.87 29.22
N GLN A 282 -15.10 -18.21 29.76
CA GLN A 282 -16.44 -18.19 29.20
C GLN A 282 -16.47 -17.48 27.82
N ARG A 283 -15.86 -16.31 27.74
CA ARG A 283 -15.81 -15.48 26.51
C ARG A 283 -15.17 -16.23 25.33
N ILE A 284 -14.00 -16.82 25.54
CA ILE A 284 -13.32 -17.57 24.49
C ILE A 284 -14.12 -18.79 24.06
N LYS A 285 -14.77 -19.47 25.01
CA LYS A 285 -15.59 -20.63 24.73
C LYS A 285 -16.78 -20.26 23.84
N GLU A 286 -17.58 -19.28 24.24
CA GLU A 286 -18.76 -18.83 23.49
C GLU A 286 -18.38 -18.35 22.09
N ARG A 287 -17.31 -17.57 21.98
CA ARG A 287 -16.85 -17.05 20.70
C ARG A 287 -16.41 -18.15 19.74
N VAL A 288 -15.55 -19.05 20.18
CA VAL A 288 -15.00 -20.09 19.31
C VAL A 288 -16.07 -21.15 18.96
N GLU A 289 -16.95 -21.51 19.88
CA GLU A 289 -18.08 -22.43 19.60
C GLU A 289 -19.00 -21.84 18.53
N TYR A 290 -19.32 -20.53 18.61
CA TYR A 290 -20.09 -19.82 17.60
C TYR A 290 -19.36 -19.79 16.25
N ASP A 291 -18.07 -19.41 16.23
CA ASP A 291 -17.28 -19.37 14.99
C ASP A 291 -17.20 -20.74 14.32
N MET A 292 -17.04 -21.83 15.10
CA MET A 292 -17.05 -23.20 14.57
C MET A 292 -18.41 -23.62 13.98
N GLU A 293 -19.50 -23.22 14.60
CA GLU A 293 -20.85 -23.48 14.05
C GLU A 293 -21.02 -22.76 12.70
N MET A 294 -20.62 -21.50 12.61
CA MET A 294 -20.66 -20.74 11.37
C MET A 294 -19.79 -21.36 10.28
N ILE A 295 -18.60 -21.84 10.61
CA ILE A 295 -17.70 -22.52 9.66
C ILE A 295 -18.34 -23.84 9.17
N LYS A 296 -19.00 -24.59 10.03
CA LYS A 296 -19.68 -25.86 9.65
C LYS A 296 -20.85 -25.62 8.73
N GLU A 297 -21.70 -24.62 9.04
CA GLU A 297 -22.95 -24.40 8.31
C GLU A 297 -22.75 -23.56 7.05
N LEU A 298 -21.91 -22.52 7.10
CA LEU A 298 -21.74 -21.54 6.04
C LEU A 298 -20.37 -21.61 5.33
N GLY A 299 -19.43 -22.38 5.86
CA GLY A 299 -18.06 -22.45 5.35
C GLY A 299 -17.16 -21.26 5.76
N HIS A 300 -17.69 -20.28 6.49
CA HIS A 300 -16.92 -19.11 6.91
C HIS A 300 -17.47 -18.51 8.22
N CYS A 301 -16.65 -17.70 8.90
CA CYS A 301 -17.07 -16.89 10.04
C CYS A 301 -16.38 -15.52 9.99
N SER A 302 -16.88 -14.57 10.78
CA SER A 302 -16.20 -13.26 10.96
C SER A 302 -14.85 -13.46 11.65
N GLY A 303 -13.76 -13.04 10.98
CA GLY A 303 -12.40 -13.23 11.48
C GLY A 303 -11.84 -14.63 11.27
N ILE A 304 -12.31 -15.37 10.26
CA ILE A 304 -11.83 -16.71 9.90
C ILE A 304 -10.30 -16.76 9.71
N GLU A 305 -9.68 -15.66 9.32
CA GLU A 305 -8.23 -15.55 9.18
C GLU A 305 -7.48 -15.84 10.49
N ASN A 306 -8.10 -15.65 11.66
CA ASN A 306 -7.50 -15.99 12.95
C ASN A 306 -7.35 -17.51 13.15
N TYR A 307 -8.02 -18.29 12.30
CA TYR A 307 -7.94 -19.75 12.28
C TYR A 307 -7.13 -20.28 11.08
N SER A 308 -6.49 -19.41 10.28
CA SER A 308 -5.79 -19.78 9.03
C SER A 308 -4.77 -20.89 9.22
N ARG A 309 -4.04 -20.92 10.35
CA ARG A 309 -3.06 -21.95 10.68
C ARG A 309 -3.63 -23.37 10.56
N TYR A 310 -4.86 -23.58 11.06
CA TYR A 310 -5.48 -24.90 11.05
C TYR A 310 -5.89 -25.33 9.63
N PHE A 311 -6.35 -24.39 8.82
CA PHE A 311 -6.72 -24.66 7.42
C PHE A 311 -5.51 -24.90 6.52
N ASP A 312 -4.41 -24.21 6.78
CA ASP A 312 -3.16 -24.34 6.02
C ASP A 312 -2.32 -25.53 6.50
N GLY A 313 -2.67 -26.19 7.63
CA GLY A 313 -1.89 -27.26 8.24
C GLY A 313 -0.54 -26.83 8.80
N ARG A 314 -0.36 -25.54 9.08
CA ARG A 314 0.89 -24.98 9.64
C ARG A 314 1.04 -25.29 11.14
N GLN A 315 2.28 -25.41 11.58
CA GLN A 315 2.61 -25.54 13.00
C GLN A 315 2.54 -24.18 13.69
N PRO A 316 2.33 -24.15 15.02
CA PRO A 316 2.42 -22.91 15.81
C PRO A 316 3.72 -22.15 15.58
N GLY A 317 3.63 -20.84 15.27
CA GLY A 317 4.77 -19.98 15.00
C GLY A 317 5.32 -20.03 13.58
N GLU A 318 4.88 -20.97 12.75
CA GLU A 318 5.26 -21.05 11.36
C GLU A 318 4.70 -19.86 10.56
N ARG A 319 5.53 -19.31 9.65
CA ARG A 319 5.12 -18.16 8.85
C ARG A 319 3.96 -18.49 7.91
N PRO A 320 3.05 -17.55 7.66
CA PRO A 320 2.03 -17.74 6.62
C PRO A 320 2.65 -17.70 5.22
N TYR A 321 1.95 -18.30 4.26
CA TYR A 321 2.22 -18.07 2.86
C TYR A 321 1.83 -16.63 2.48
N CYS A 322 2.59 -16.03 1.57
CA CYS A 322 2.34 -14.69 1.07
C CYS A 322 2.57 -14.62 -0.46
N LEU A 323 2.42 -13.46 -1.07
CA LEU A 323 2.60 -13.30 -2.50
C LEU A 323 4.00 -13.76 -2.99
N LEU A 324 5.03 -13.56 -2.17
CA LEU A 324 6.40 -13.93 -2.53
C LEU A 324 6.57 -15.45 -2.73
N ASP A 325 5.76 -16.28 -2.09
CA ASP A 325 5.79 -17.75 -2.25
C ASP A 325 5.33 -18.23 -3.67
N PHE A 326 4.69 -17.34 -4.43
CA PHE A 326 4.23 -17.63 -5.79
C PHE A 326 5.26 -17.29 -6.86
N PHE A 327 6.27 -16.52 -6.51
CA PHE A 327 7.37 -16.22 -7.42
C PHE A 327 8.31 -17.42 -7.56
N PRO A 328 8.93 -17.61 -8.74
CA PRO A 328 10.03 -18.56 -8.86
C PRO A 328 11.21 -18.13 -8.00
N LYS A 329 12.10 -19.06 -7.64
CA LYS A 329 13.28 -18.71 -6.82
C LYS A 329 14.15 -17.63 -7.45
N ASP A 330 14.25 -17.61 -8.77
CA ASP A 330 15.02 -16.62 -9.53
C ASP A 330 14.10 -15.50 -10.03
N TYR A 331 13.76 -14.57 -9.14
CA TYR A 331 12.99 -13.36 -9.46
C TYR A 331 13.76 -12.10 -9.05
N LEU A 332 13.36 -10.97 -9.62
CA LEU A 332 13.90 -9.66 -9.27
C LEU A 332 12.92 -8.93 -8.33
N MET A 333 13.43 -8.42 -7.21
CA MET A 333 12.71 -7.50 -6.35
C MET A 333 13.17 -6.07 -6.64
N VAL A 334 12.23 -5.16 -6.84
CA VAL A 334 12.48 -3.72 -6.90
C VAL A 334 11.71 -3.05 -5.77
N ILE A 335 12.40 -2.40 -4.85
CA ILE A 335 11.77 -1.70 -3.72
C ILE A 335 11.84 -0.20 -3.97
N ASP A 336 10.70 0.37 -4.37
CA ASP A 336 10.61 1.80 -4.63
C ASP A 336 10.45 2.59 -3.33
N GLU A 337 11.00 3.80 -3.30
CA GLU A 337 11.15 4.64 -2.10
C GLU A 337 11.61 3.80 -0.90
N SER A 338 12.65 3.02 -1.08
CA SER A 338 13.11 1.97 -0.15
C SER A 338 13.37 2.47 1.27
N HIS A 339 13.86 3.71 1.41
CA HIS A 339 14.07 4.38 2.69
C HIS A 339 12.79 4.56 3.55
N VAL A 340 11.60 4.42 2.94
CA VAL A 340 10.29 4.39 3.62
C VAL A 340 9.74 2.98 3.65
N THR A 341 9.79 2.27 2.52
CA THR A 341 9.19 0.94 2.34
C THR A 341 9.83 -0.10 3.27
N VAL A 342 11.15 -0.11 3.41
CA VAL A 342 11.87 -1.08 4.25
C VAL A 342 11.56 -0.91 5.74
N PRO A 343 11.63 0.30 6.32
CA PRO A 343 11.18 0.52 7.70
C PRO A 343 9.71 0.17 7.95
N GLN A 344 8.82 0.39 6.98
CA GLN A 344 7.42 0.01 7.09
C GLN A 344 7.26 -1.51 7.19
N ILE A 345 7.94 -2.29 6.35
CA ILE A 345 7.92 -3.76 6.43
C ILE A 345 8.38 -4.21 7.81
N ASN A 346 9.44 -3.63 8.33
CA ASN A 346 9.99 -3.96 9.65
C ASN A 346 8.99 -3.69 10.79
N ALA A 347 8.24 -2.58 10.72
CA ALA A 347 7.29 -2.18 11.76
C ALA A 347 5.99 -2.99 11.77
N MET A 348 5.57 -3.57 10.63
CA MET A 348 4.24 -4.18 10.49
C MET A 348 3.99 -5.36 11.42
N TYR A 349 4.97 -6.23 11.60
CA TYR A 349 4.84 -7.39 12.49
C TYR A 349 4.61 -6.97 13.95
N GLY A 350 5.37 -5.99 14.45
CA GLY A 350 5.26 -5.51 15.83
C GLY A 350 3.87 -4.95 16.15
N GLY A 351 3.32 -4.14 15.25
CA GLY A 351 1.99 -3.56 15.40
C GLY A 351 0.87 -4.60 15.41
N ASP A 352 0.91 -5.57 14.47
CA ASP A 352 -0.07 -6.66 14.42
C ASP A 352 0.00 -7.54 15.68
N ARG A 353 1.20 -7.89 16.13
CA ARG A 353 1.39 -8.69 17.34
C ARG A 353 0.85 -8.01 18.58
N ALA A 354 1.17 -6.73 18.80
CA ALA A 354 0.71 -6.00 19.98
C ALA A 354 -0.82 -5.95 20.05
N ARG A 355 -1.49 -5.72 18.94
CA ARG A 355 -2.95 -5.72 18.84
C ARG A 355 -3.55 -7.10 19.18
N LYS A 356 -3.00 -8.17 18.63
CA LYS A 356 -3.47 -9.55 18.86
C LYS A 356 -3.17 -10.05 20.26
N GLN A 357 -2.11 -9.56 20.89
CA GLN A 357 -1.79 -9.91 22.27
C GLN A 357 -2.97 -9.60 23.19
N ASN A 358 -3.55 -8.41 23.09
CA ASN A 358 -4.70 -8.06 23.89
C ASN A 358 -5.91 -8.97 23.60
N LEU A 359 -6.16 -9.31 22.32
CA LEU A 359 -7.27 -10.19 21.95
C LEU A 359 -7.12 -11.60 22.53
N VAL A 360 -5.92 -12.13 22.58
CA VAL A 360 -5.65 -13.47 23.14
C VAL A 360 -5.63 -13.44 24.66
N GLU A 361 -4.95 -12.48 25.29
CA GLU A 361 -4.84 -12.37 26.74
C GLU A 361 -6.18 -12.11 27.45
N TYR A 362 -7.09 -11.45 26.76
CA TYR A 362 -8.42 -11.14 27.30
C TYR A 362 -9.53 -12.10 26.84
N GLY A 363 -9.18 -13.20 26.16
CA GLY A 363 -10.10 -14.29 25.79
C GLY A 363 -11.04 -13.95 24.62
N PHE A 364 -10.64 -13.09 23.69
CA PHE A 364 -11.40 -12.82 22.46
C PHE A 364 -10.97 -13.74 21.32
N ARG A 365 -9.71 -14.18 21.28
CA ARG A 365 -9.16 -15.07 20.24
C ARG A 365 -8.26 -16.15 20.84
N LEU A 366 -8.19 -17.30 20.15
CA LEU A 366 -7.23 -18.35 20.46
C LEU A 366 -5.78 -17.91 20.15
N PRO A 367 -4.77 -18.51 20.75
CA PRO A 367 -3.36 -18.24 20.44
C PRO A 367 -2.99 -18.39 18.95
N ALA A 368 -3.72 -19.22 18.20
CA ALA A 368 -3.57 -19.36 16.75
C ALA A 368 -3.71 -18.06 15.98
N ALA A 369 -4.41 -17.06 16.52
CA ALA A 369 -4.51 -15.73 15.92
C ALA A 369 -3.14 -15.06 15.71
N PHE A 370 -2.13 -15.38 16.51
CA PHE A 370 -0.76 -14.89 16.33
C PHE A 370 -0.10 -15.39 15.04
N ASP A 371 -0.56 -16.50 14.49
CA ASP A 371 0.02 -17.13 13.30
C ASP A 371 -0.59 -16.58 11.98
N ASN A 372 -1.67 -15.82 12.08
CA ASN A 372 -2.16 -14.97 10.98
C ASN A 372 -1.50 -13.59 11.07
N ARG A 373 -0.36 -13.42 10.50
CA ARG A 373 0.50 -12.26 10.66
C ARG A 373 1.21 -11.88 9.37
N PRO A 374 1.68 -10.63 9.21
CA PRO A 374 2.65 -10.34 8.18
C PRO A 374 3.96 -11.09 8.43
N LEU A 375 4.80 -11.19 7.42
CA LEU A 375 6.15 -11.70 7.59
C LEU A 375 6.91 -10.87 8.64
N ARG A 376 7.79 -11.54 9.40
CA ARG A 376 8.82 -10.84 10.14
C ARG A 376 9.85 -10.28 9.16
N PHE A 377 10.60 -9.27 9.58
CA PHE A 377 11.58 -8.66 8.70
C PHE A 377 12.66 -9.65 8.23
N GLU A 378 13.12 -10.52 9.13
CA GLU A 378 14.08 -11.57 8.82
C GLU A 378 13.53 -12.57 7.80
N GLU A 379 12.26 -12.98 7.96
CA GLU A 379 11.58 -13.89 7.03
C GLU A 379 11.43 -13.25 5.63
N PHE A 380 11.11 -11.94 5.60
CA PHE A 380 11.08 -11.20 4.34
C PHE A 380 12.46 -11.13 3.68
N HIS A 381 13.50 -10.83 4.47
CA HIS A 381 14.87 -10.74 3.98
C HIS A 381 15.37 -12.08 3.40
N GLU A 382 15.06 -13.21 4.04
CA GLU A 382 15.41 -14.55 3.55
C GLU A 382 14.76 -14.91 2.22
N MET A 383 13.63 -14.28 1.87
CA MET A 383 12.95 -14.49 0.60
C MET A 383 13.47 -13.63 -0.55
N LEU A 384 14.32 -12.65 -0.27
CA LEU A 384 14.97 -11.84 -1.32
C LEU A 384 16.03 -12.66 -2.03
N HIS A 385 15.95 -12.70 -3.37
CA HIS A 385 17.00 -13.33 -4.19
C HIS A 385 17.95 -12.28 -4.75
N GLN A 386 17.44 -11.36 -5.54
CA GLN A 386 18.16 -10.17 -6.02
C GLN A 386 17.28 -8.95 -5.86
N VAL A 387 17.79 -7.86 -5.32
CA VAL A 387 17.03 -6.65 -5.03
C VAL A 387 17.69 -5.39 -5.56
N ILE A 388 16.87 -4.51 -6.13
CA ILE A 388 17.24 -3.12 -6.43
C ILE A 388 16.46 -2.23 -5.47
N TYR A 389 17.16 -1.54 -4.60
CA TYR A 389 16.63 -0.47 -3.76
C TYR A 389 16.63 0.84 -4.54
N VAL A 390 15.44 1.40 -4.76
CA VAL A 390 15.28 2.66 -5.51
C VAL A 390 14.94 3.77 -4.54
N SER A 391 15.76 4.81 -4.49
CA SER A 391 15.53 5.94 -3.60
C SER A 391 16.29 7.19 -4.05
N ALA A 392 15.76 8.38 -3.76
CA ALA A 392 16.51 9.63 -3.87
C ALA A 392 17.42 9.89 -2.64
N THR A 393 17.14 9.21 -1.53
CA THR A 393 17.82 9.35 -0.23
C THR A 393 17.93 7.99 0.46
N PRO A 394 18.76 7.05 -0.05
CA PRO A 394 18.91 5.72 0.53
C PRO A 394 19.24 5.77 2.03
N ALA A 395 18.72 4.80 2.78
CA ALA A 395 19.02 4.65 4.20
C ALA A 395 20.24 3.76 4.42
N ASP A 396 20.72 3.71 5.68
CA ASP A 396 21.92 2.96 6.04
C ASP A 396 21.73 1.44 5.85
N TYR A 397 20.48 0.97 5.92
CA TYR A 397 20.16 -0.44 5.66
C TYR A 397 20.47 -0.80 4.21
N GLU A 398 19.91 -0.08 3.24
CA GLU A 398 20.09 -0.36 1.82
C GLU A 398 21.57 -0.22 1.40
N LEU A 399 22.26 0.78 1.96
CA LEU A 399 23.70 0.99 1.68
C LEU A 399 24.56 -0.16 2.22
N ARG A 400 24.22 -0.72 3.38
CA ARG A 400 24.91 -1.89 3.93
C ARG A 400 24.65 -3.15 3.14
N GLU A 401 23.38 -3.41 2.79
CA GLU A 401 23.00 -4.57 1.97
C GLU A 401 23.65 -4.56 0.59
N ALA A 402 23.80 -3.39 0.01
CA ALA A 402 24.47 -3.19 -1.27
C ALA A 402 26.00 -3.08 -1.16
N GLU A 403 26.58 -3.28 0.03
CA GLU A 403 28.04 -3.17 0.28
C GLU A 403 28.64 -1.86 -0.27
N GLY A 404 27.87 -0.79 -0.29
CA GLY A 404 28.25 0.51 -0.84
C GLY A 404 28.16 0.62 -2.36
N VAL A 405 27.65 -0.39 -3.07
CA VAL A 405 27.41 -0.32 -4.52
C VAL A 405 26.19 0.56 -4.79
N VAL A 406 26.45 1.81 -5.17
CA VAL A 406 25.41 2.80 -5.48
C VAL A 406 25.53 3.22 -6.93
N VAL A 407 24.46 3.05 -7.68
CA VAL A 407 24.31 3.55 -9.04
C VAL A 407 23.59 4.91 -8.96
N GLU A 408 24.27 5.97 -9.36
CA GLU A 408 23.71 7.32 -9.33
C GLU A 408 22.97 7.66 -10.63
N GLN A 409 21.81 8.29 -10.49
CA GLN A 409 21.03 8.84 -11.59
C GLN A 409 20.55 10.25 -11.21
N ILE A 410 21.40 11.23 -11.47
CA ILE A 410 21.23 12.62 -11.03
C ILE A 410 20.64 13.47 -12.15
N ILE A 411 20.98 13.20 -13.41
CA ILE A 411 20.55 14.01 -14.55
C ILE A 411 19.06 13.87 -14.83
N ARG A 412 18.35 15.00 -14.87
CA ARG A 412 16.97 15.10 -15.34
C ARG A 412 16.96 15.38 -16.84
N PRO A 413 16.25 14.56 -17.63
CA PRO A 413 16.14 14.80 -19.08
C PRO A 413 15.52 16.16 -19.44
N THR A 414 14.71 16.72 -18.55
CA THR A 414 14.07 18.05 -18.70
C THR A 414 15.04 19.23 -18.52
N GLY A 415 16.26 18.98 -18.06
CA GLY A 415 17.22 20.01 -17.72
C GLY A 415 16.93 20.75 -16.41
N LEU A 416 15.87 20.42 -15.68
CA LEU A 416 15.51 21.07 -14.43
C LEU A 416 16.58 20.90 -13.35
N LEU A 417 16.91 22.00 -12.69
CA LEU A 417 17.94 22.05 -11.66
C LEU A 417 17.37 21.70 -10.29
N ASP A 418 18.23 21.18 -9.40
CA ASP A 418 17.92 21.19 -7.98
C ASP A 418 17.78 22.65 -7.48
N PRO A 419 16.87 22.93 -6.52
CA PRO A 419 16.62 24.29 -6.08
C PRO A 419 17.82 24.89 -5.36
N GLU A 420 17.96 26.21 -5.41
CA GLU A 420 18.87 26.90 -4.51
C GLU A 420 18.34 26.87 -3.08
N ILE A 421 19.22 26.58 -2.13
CA ILE A 421 18.90 26.59 -0.70
C ILE A 421 19.50 27.86 -0.09
N GLU A 422 18.64 28.70 0.46
CA GLU A 422 19.01 29.90 1.22
C GLU A 422 18.69 29.68 2.70
N VAL A 423 19.62 30.00 3.57
CA VAL A 423 19.41 29.96 5.02
C VAL A 423 19.17 31.39 5.51
N ARG A 424 18.06 31.60 6.21
CA ARG A 424 17.69 32.90 6.80
C ARG A 424 17.50 32.77 8.32
N PRO A 425 17.68 33.86 9.10
CA PRO A 425 17.44 33.83 10.55
C PRO A 425 16.00 33.41 10.91
N SER A 426 15.82 32.73 12.04
CA SER A 426 14.51 32.42 12.58
C SER A 426 13.75 33.62 13.12
N GLU A 427 14.48 34.71 13.47
CA GLU A 427 13.88 35.96 13.89
C GLU A 427 13.08 36.57 12.74
N ASN A 428 11.81 36.90 13.00
CA ASN A 428 10.84 37.42 12.00
C ASN A 428 10.59 36.51 10.80
N GLN A 429 10.82 35.19 10.96
CA GLN A 429 10.63 34.20 9.87
C GLN A 429 9.23 34.22 9.24
N ILE A 430 8.18 34.60 10.00
CA ILE A 430 6.80 34.61 9.49
C ILE A 430 6.55 35.83 8.61
N ASP A 431 7.10 36.99 8.96
CA ASP A 431 6.96 38.22 8.17
C ASP A 431 7.76 38.11 6.85
N ASP A 432 8.98 37.57 6.91
CA ASP A 432 9.81 37.31 5.74
C ASP A 432 9.14 36.26 4.82
N LEU A 433 8.56 35.20 5.40
CA LEU A 433 7.80 34.21 4.65
C LEU A 433 6.57 34.80 3.96
N LEU A 434 5.86 35.71 4.61
CA LEU A 434 4.71 36.40 4.06
C LEU A 434 5.07 37.22 2.81
N GLU A 435 6.18 37.93 2.82
CA GLU A 435 6.69 38.68 1.65
C GLU A 435 6.99 37.73 0.48
N GLU A 436 7.67 36.61 0.71
CA GLU A 436 7.97 35.60 -0.31
C GLU A 436 6.69 34.97 -0.88
N ILE A 437 5.69 34.70 -0.04
CA ILE A 437 4.39 34.18 -0.47
C ILE A 437 3.69 35.17 -1.40
N VAL A 438 3.61 36.43 -1.03
CA VAL A 438 2.96 37.47 -1.84
C VAL A 438 3.63 37.60 -3.21
N GLU A 439 4.96 37.59 -3.25
CA GLU A 439 5.73 37.64 -4.49
C GLU A 439 5.43 36.44 -5.39
N ARG A 440 5.37 35.21 -4.83
CA ARG A 440 5.10 33.97 -5.59
C ARG A 440 3.65 33.91 -6.06
N ALA A 441 2.70 34.27 -5.22
CA ALA A 441 1.29 34.34 -5.56
C ALA A 441 1.02 35.31 -6.72
N ALA A 442 1.71 36.47 -6.75
CA ALA A 442 1.63 37.43 -7.85
C ALA A 442 2.12 36.83 -9.20
N ARG A 443 3.01 35.85 -9.18
CA ARG A 443 3.49 35.10 -10.35
C ARG A 443 2.65 33.86 -10.67
N ASN A 444 1.55 33.64 -9.94
CA ASN A 444 0.74 32.41 -10.02
C ASN A 444 1.52 31.12 -9.71
N GLU A 445 2.52 31.22 -8.85
CA GLU A 445 3.31 30.09 -8.32
C GLU A 445 2.77 29.63 -6.97
N ARG A 446 3.13 28.42 -6.53
CA ARG A 446 2.66 27.84 -5.27
C ARG A 446 3.79 27.70 -4.26
N VAL A 447 3.42 27.74 -2.98
CA VAL A 447 4.36 27.67 -1.86
C VAL A 447 4.00 26.50 -0.94
N LEU A 448 5.01 25.72 -0.57
CA LEU A 448 4.90 24.71 0.50
C LEU A 448 5.63 25.24 1.74
N VAL A 449 4.99 25.13 2.90
CA VAL A 449 5.57 25.50 4.19
C VAL A 449 5.57 24.31 5.12
N THR A 450 6.74 23.96 5.69
CA THR A 450 6.84 22.86 6.66
C THR A 450 7.07 23.37 8.07
N THR A 451 6.24 22.91 9.00
CA THR A 451 6.31 23.21 10.44
C THR A 451 6.75 22.00 11.24
N LEU A 452 6.99 22.15 12.53
CA LEU A 452 7.39 21.05 13.42
C LEU A 452 6.21 20.30 14.04
N THR A 453 5.04 20.94 14.15
CA THR A 453 3.86 20.35 14.78
C THR A 453 2.60 20.66 14.00
N LYS A 454 1.55 19.82 14.21
CA LYS A 454 0.21 20.06 13.66
C LYS A 454 -0.33 21.43 14.07
N ARG A 455 -0.22 21.74 15.36
CA ARG A 455 -0.72 22.98 15.93
C ARG A 455 -0.06 24.21 15.27
N MET A 456 1.26 24.19 15.05
CA MET A 456 1.93 25.27 14.31
C MET A 456 1.41 25.40 12.88
N ALA A 457 1.07 24.29 12.21
CA ALA A 457 0.52 24.35 10.87
C ALA A 457 -0.86 25.00 10.84
N GLU A 458 -1.71 24.68 11.81
CA GLU A 458 -3.04 25.27 11.97
C GLU A 458 -2.95 26.77 12.30
N GLU A 459 -2.18 27.14 13.33
CA GLU A 459 -1.98 28.54 13.77
C GLU A 459 -1.37 29.40 12.64
N LEU A 460 -0.40 28.86 11.90
CA LEU A 460 0.19 29.59 10.75
C LEU A 460 -0.83 29.76 9.62
N THR A 461 -1.64 28.75 9.34
CA THR A 461 -2.66 28.86 8.30
C THR A 461 -3.71 29.92 8.67
N GLU A 462 -4.19 29.95 9.92
CA GLU A 462 -5.10 30.98 10.40
C GLU A 462 -4.48 32.38 10.30
N TYR A 463 -3.20 32.52 10.67
CA TYR A 463 -2.46 33.75 10.53
C TYR A 463 -2.41 34.23 9.07
N LEU A 464 -2.03 33.34 8.13
CA LEU A 464 -1.97 33.66 6.71
C LEU A 464 -3.34 34.06 6.13
N LEU A 465 -4.40 33.37 6.52
CA LEU A 465 -5.78 33.70 6.11
C LEU A 465 -6.21 35.07 6.64
N SER A 466 -5.80 35.44 7.86
CA SER A 466 -6.09 36.74 8.43
C SER A 466 -5.37 37.90 7.72
N HIS A 467 -4.34 37.60 6.91
CA HIS A 467 -3.58 38.54 6.08
C HIS A 467 -3.91 38.39 4.58
N ASP A 468 -5.13 37.95 4.26
CA ASP A 468 -5.66 37.80 2.90
C ASP A 468 -4.84 36.87 2.00
N VAL A 469 -4.02 35.98 2.56
CA VAL A 469 -3.32 34.92 1.83
C VAL A 469 -4.22 33.71 1.71
N ARG A 470 -4.42 33.19 0.50
CA ARG A 470 -5.16 31.96 0.26
C ARG A 470 -4.29 30.77 0.68
N ALA A 471 -4.51 30.26 1.87
CA ALA A 471 -3.75 29.16 2.46
C ALA A 471 -4.65 28.01 2.87
N ASN A 472 -4.09 26.81 2.89
CA ASN A 472 -4.69 25.61 3.48
C ASN A 472 -3.62 24.83 4.22
N TYR A 473 -4.03 23.91 5.09
CA TYR A 473 -3.09 23.03 5.79
C TYR A 473 -3.43 21.57 5.57
N ILE A 474 -2.42 20.72 5.77
CA ILE A 474 -2.54 19.27 5.67
C ILE A 474 -1.82 18.59 6.83
N HIS A 475 -2.47 17.61 7.44
CA HIS A 475 -1.88 16.78 8.51
C HIS A 475 -2.36 15.31 8.38
N SER A 476 -1.82 14.44 9.25
CA SER A 476 -2.07 13.00 9.22
C SER A 476 -3.54 12.60 9.31
N ASP A 477 -4.38 13.42 9.94
CA ASP A 477 -5.78 13.09 10.23
C ASP A 477 -6.74 13.45 9.08
N VAL A 478 -6.22 14.08 8.01
CA VAL A 478 -7.00 14.36 6.79
C VAL A 478 -7.16 13.06 5.98
N ALA A 479 -8.39 12.72 5.64
CA ALA A 479 -8.71 11.52 4.86
C ALA A 479 -8.00 11.52 3.49
N THR A 480 -7.63 10.35 2.97
CA THR A 480 -6.84 10.22 1.73
C THR A 480 -7.48 10.92 0.53
N LEU A 481 -8.81 10.85 0.40
CA LEU A 481 -9.53 11.54 -0.67
C LEU A 481 -9.49 13.06 -0.53
N ASP A 482 -9.61 13.57 0.70
CA ASP A 482 -9.53 15.01 0.96
C ASP A 482 -8.11 15.53 0.71
N ARG A 483 -7.08 14.74 1.00
CA ARG A 483 -5.69 15.07 0.65
C ARG A 483 -5.51 15.23 -0.85
N VAL A 484 -6.01 14.27 -1.65
CA VAL A 484 -5.96 14.36 -3.13
C VAL A 484 -6.67 15.61 -3.61
N LYS A 485 -7.82 15.95 -3.01
CA LYS A 485 -8.56 17.16 -3.32
C LYS A 485 -7.76 18.42 -2.97
N ILE A 486 -7.20 18.51 -1.76
CA ILE A 486 -6.36 19.63 -1.31
C ILE A 486 -5.17 19.83 -2.28
N MET A 487 -4.54 18.73 -2.71
CA MET A 487 -3.42 18.80 -3.66
C MET A 487 -3.87 19.31 -5.04
N ASN A 488 -4.99 18.82 -5.54
CA ASN A 488 -5.54 19.29 -6.81
C ASN A 488 -5.98 20.76 -6.74
N ASP A 489 -6.54 21.18 -5.62
CA ASP A 489 -6.96 22.56 -5.37
C ASP A 489 -5.73 23.51 -5.32
N LEU A 490 -4.61 23.08 -4.69
CA LEU A 490 -3.34 23.80 -4.74
C LEU A 490 -2.85 23.96 -6.18
N ARG A 491 -2.82 22.88 -6.95
CA ARG A 491 -2.39 22.88 -8.34
C ARG A 491 -3.30 23.75 -9.22
N ALA A 492 -4.59 23.69 -8.99
CA ALA A 492 -5.60 24.51 -9.70
C ALA A 492 -5.55 25.99 -9.30
N GLY A 493 -4.85 26.35 -8.22
CA GLY A 493 -4.76 27.71 -7.72
C GLY A 493 -5.97 28.20 -6.94
N VAL A 494 -6.74 27.28 -6.37
CA VAL A 494 -7.81 27.62 -5.41
C VAL A 494 -7.21 28.31 -4.19
N PHE A 495 -6.02 27.89 -3.80
CA PHE A 495 -5.17 28.57 -2.81
C PHE A 495 -3.70 28.53 -3.24
N ASP A 496 -2.85 29.39 -2.65
CA ASP A 496 -1.47 29.59 -3.06
C ASP A 496 -0.46 28.92 -2.16
N VAL A 497 -0.83 28.66 -0.90
CA VAL A 497 0.06 28.14 0.15
C VAL A 497 -0.52 26.90 0.77
N LEU A 498 0.29 25.85 0.83
CA LEU A 498 -0.02 24.65 1.60
C LEU A 498 0.95 24.54 2.79
N VAL A 499 0.40 24.54 3.99
CA VAL A 499 1.15 24.38 5.23
C VAL A 499 1.00 22.94 5.74
N GLY A 500 2.10 22.32 6.16
CA GLY A 500 2.02 20.97 6.72
C GLY A 500 3.21 20.64 7.61
N PHE A 501 3.01 19.71 8.56
CA PHE A 501 4.09 19.32 9.45
C PHE A 501 4.88 18.11 8.91
N ASN A 502 4.29 17.25 8.11
CA ASN A 502 4.95 16.08 7.51
C ASN A 502 4.54 15.90 6.06
N LEU A 503 4.96 16.83 5.20
CA LEU A 503 4.67 16.82 3.77
C LEU A 503 5.49 15.78 2.98
N LEU A 504 6.37 15.01 3.66
CA LEU A 504 7.33 14.10 3.02
C LEU A 504 6.73 12.77 2.60
N ARG A 505 5.70 12.30 3.29
CA ARG A 505 5.21 10.91 3.18
C ARG A 505 4.42 10.60 1.92
N GLU A 506 4.09 11.64 1.13
CA GLU A 506 3.26 11.45 -0.05
C GLU A 506 4.08 11.74 -1.30
N GLY A 507 4.03 10.88 -2.29
CA GLY A 507 4.67 11.04 -3.59
C GLY A 507 4.12 12.23 -4.38
N LEU A 508 4.15 13.42 -3.76
CA LEU A 508 3.57 14.65 -4.27
C LEU A 508 4.37 15.18 -5.44
N ASP A 509 3.77 15.15 -6.61
CA ASP A 509 4.31 15.70 -7.82
C ASP A 509 3.61 17.04 -8.13
N LEU A 510 4.23 18.12 -7.65
CA LEU A 510 3.70 19.49 -7.68
C LEU A 510 4.60 20.41 -8.51
N PRO A 511 4.52 20.36 -9.84
CA PRO A 511 5.37 21.20 -10.69
C PRO A 511 5.07 22.70 -10.56
N GLU A 512 3.94 23.08 -9.99
CA GLU A 512 3.54 24.47 -9.75
C GLU A 512 4.22 25.10 -8.53
N VAL A 513 4.84 24.28 -7.66
CA VAL A 513 5.52 24.74 -6.45
C VAL A 513 6.91 25.31 -6.79
N SER A 514 7.09 26.59 -6.58
CA SER A 514 8.37 27.30 -6.79
C SER A 514 9.12 27.59 -5.50
N LEU A 515 8.44 27.60 -4.35
CA LEU A 515 9.07 27.84 -3.05
C LEU A 515 8.70 26.75 -2.06
N VAL A 516 9.73 26.25 -1.38
CA VAL A 516 9.60 25.43 -0.18
C VAL A 516 10.23 26.16 0.99
N ALA A 517 9.44 26.50 1.99
CA ALA A 517 9.89 27.14 3.22
C ALA A 517 9.93 26.13 4.37
N ILE A 518 11.05 26.02 5.05
CA ILE A 518 11.27 25.11 6.17
C ILE A 518 11.49 25.96 7.42
N LEU A 519 10.46 26.04 8.27
CA LEU A 519 10.54 26.78 9.53
C LEU A 519 11.32 25.99 10.56
N ASP A 520 12.06 26.68 11.43
CA ASP A 520 12.85 26.06 12.50
C ASP A 520 13.70 24.86 12.00
N ALA A 521 14.45 25.08 10.92
CA ALA A 521 15.22 24.03 10.25
C ALA A 521 16.38 23.50 11.11
N ASP A 522 16.84 24.25 12.11
CA ASP A 522 17.89 23.91 13.06
C ASP A 522 17.42 23.06 14.25
N LYS A 523 16.13 22.83 14.39
CA LYS A 523 15.58 21.97 15.45
C LYS A 523 15.74 20.50 15.05
N GLU A 524 16.93 19.95 15.28
CA GLU A 524 17.23 18.56 14.91
C GLU A 524 16.21 17.56 15.45
N GLY A 525 15.86 16.59 14.60
CA GLY A 525 14.89 15.55 14.89
C GLY A 525 14.50 14.80 13.61
N PHE A 526 13.54 13.91 13.71
CA PHE A 526 13.09 13.09 12.57
C PHE A 526 12.68 13.94 11.34
N LEU A 527 11.94 15.05 11.57
CA LEU A 527 11.47 15.94 10.50
C LEU A 527 12.54 16.89 9.95
N ARG A 528 13.68 17.00 10.60
CA ARG A 528 14.80 17.88 10.23
C ARG A 528 16.11 17.08 10.04
N SER A 529 16.01 15.76 9.88
CA SER A 529 17.14 14.93 9.47
C SER A 529 17.58 15.28 8.05
N HIS A 530 18.83 14.98 7.70
CA HIS A 530 19.36 15.18 6.35
C HIS A 530 18.41 14.61 5.25
N ARG A 531 17.89 13.37 5.44
CA ARG A 531 16.94 12.74 4.50
C ARG A 531 15.66 13.56 4.36
N SER A 532 15.05 13.94 5.49
CA SER A 532 13.82 14.72 5.50
C SER A 532 14.00 16.09 4.83
N LEU A 533 15.10 16.79 5.12
CA LEU A 533 15.41 18.08 4.51
C LEU A 533 15.64 17.95 2.99
N THR A 534 16.41 16.93 2.55
CA THR A 534 16.68 16.69 1.13
C THR A 534 15.40 16.35 0.35
N GLN A 535 14.51 15.56 0.93
CA GLN A 535 13.23 15.24 0.29
C GLN A 535 12.30 16.44 0.20
N THR A 536 12.24 17.22 1.26
CA THR A 536 11.45 18.46 1.31
C THR A 536 11.96 19.46 0.29
N ALA A 537 13.27 19.68 0.24
CA ALA A 537 13.92 20.54 -0.76
C ALA A 537 13.63 20.07 -2.20
N GLY A 538 13.67 18.76 -2.44
CA GLY A 538 13.39 18.15 -3.73
C GLY A 538 11.98 18.42 -4.28
N ARG A 539 11.01 18.87 -3.44
CA ARG A 539 9.67 19.26 -3.91
C ARG A 539 9.70 20.49 -4.82
N ALA A 540 10.65 21.41 -4.63
CA ALA A 540 10.83 22.58 -5.51
C ALA A 540 11.62 22.27 -6.80
N ALA A 541 12.21 21.08 -6.93
CA ALA A 541 13.07 20.72 -8.06
C ALA A 541 12.31 20.49 -9.39
N ARG A 542 11.00 20.56 -9.39
CA ARG A 542 10.14 20.43 -10.58
C ARG A 542 9.75 21.75 -11.22
N ASN A 543 10.09 22.85 -10.58
CA ASN A 543 9.83 24.20 -11.04
C ASN A 543 11.12 24.86 -11.53
N VAL A 544 11.06 25.57 -12.64
CA VAL A 544 12.23 26.32 -13.18
C VAL A 544 12.71 27.37 -12.19
N ASN A 545 11.79 27.97 -11.43
CA ASN A 545 12.06 28.99 -10.40
C ASN A 545 12.18 28.37 -8.99
N GLY A 546 12.50 27.07 -8.91
CA GLY A 546 12.55 26.36 -7.64
C GLY A 546 13.55 26.93 -6.65
N LYS A 547 13.10 27.29 -5.45
CA LYS A 547 13.89 27.81 -4.34
C LYS A 547 13.48 27.16 -3.02
N VAL A 548 14.44 27.02 -2.11
CA VAL A 548 14.21 26.56 -0.75
C VAL A 548 14.72 27.59 0.22
N ILE A 549 13.94 27.95 1.21
CA ILE A 549 14.34 28.80 2.32
C ILE A 549 14.31 27.96 3.60
N MET A 550 15.44 27.88 4.28
CA MET A 550 15.57 27.26 5.60
C MET A 550 15.72 28.37 6.64
N TYR A 551 14.72 28.52 7.51
CA TYR A 551 14.80 29.44 8.62
C TYR A 551 15.50 28.76 9.79
N ALA A 552 16.66 29.28 10.16
CA ALA A 552 17.52 28.69 11.18
C ALA A 552 18.50 29.74 11.74
N ASP A 553 18.78 29.67 13.03
CA ASP A 553 19.79 30.51 13.68
C ASP A 553 21.18 29.87 13.61
N THR A 554 21.24 28.55 13.48
CA THR A 554 22.49 27.82 13.34
C THR A 554 22.36 26.78 12.23
N ILE A 555 23.43 26.56 11.45
CA ILE A 555 23.45 25.51 10.44
C ILE A 555 23.85 24.22 11.13
N THR A 556 22.94 23.25 11.17
CA THR A 556 23.18 21.92 11.73
C THR A 556 23.92 21.01 10.74
N GLU A 557 24.44 19.87 11.21
CA GLU A 557 25.10 18.88 10.33
C GLU A 557 24.14 18.36 9.26
N SER A 558 22.88 18.12 9.62
CA SER A 558 21.82 17.68 8.69
C SER A 558 21.54 18.72 7.61
N MET A 559 21.47 19.99 7.97
CA MET A 559 21.32 21.10 7.03
C MET A 559 22.52 21.19 6.10
N GLN A 560 23.75 21.16 6.65
CA GLN A 560 24.97 21.29 5.86
C GLN A 560 25.07 20.17 4.80
N LYS A 561 24.82 18.93 5.19
CA LYS A 561 24.79 17.79 4.27
C LYS A 561 23.76 17.98 3.15
N THR A 562 22.59 18.53 3.48
CA THR A 562 21.52 18.79 2.49
C THR A 562 21.93 19.88 1.51
N ILE A 563 22.53 20.97 2.01
CA ILE A 563 23.00 22.09 1.19
C ILE A 563 24.10 21.62 0.24
N ASP A 564 25.08 20.92 0.76
CA ASP A 564 26.23 20.45 -0.03
C ASP A 564 25.79 19.45 -1.13
N GLU A 565 24.92 18.50 -0.79
CA GLU A 565 24.43 17.52 -1.75
C GLU A 565 23.54 18.17 -2.83
N THR A 566 22.67 19.08 -2.45
CA THR A 566 21.81 19.80 -3.39
C THR A 566 22.66 20.69 -4.33
N ALA A 567 23.69 21.37 -3.81
CA ALA A 567 24.61 22.14 -4.62
C ALA A 567 25.45 21.26 -5.58
N ARG A 568 25.90 20.09 -5.11
CA ARG A 568 26.59 19.09 -5.96
C ARG A 568 25.71 18.65 -7.13
N ARG A 569 24.48 18.23 -6.85
CA ARG A 569 23.51 17.79 -7.88
C ARG A 569 23.19 18.92 -8.86
N ARG A 570 22.99 20.14 -8.37
CA ARG A 570 22.74 21.32 -9.20
C ARG A 570 23.93 21.61 -10.14
N SER A 571 25.16 21.53 -9.66
CA SER A 571 26.36 21.78 -10.48
C SER A 571 26.54 20.73 -11.59
N ILE A 572 26.27 19.45 -11.29
CA ILE A 572 26.31 18.35 -12.27
C ILE A 572 25.27 18.60 -13.37
N GLN A 573 24.04 18.92 -13.01
CA GLN A 573 22.98 19.21 -13.98
C GLN A 573 23.27 20.45 -14.83
N LEU A 574 23.80 21.52 -14.24
CA LEU A 574 24.19 22.74 -14.96
C LEU A 574 25.26 22.43 -16.02
N LYS A 575 26.28 21.66 -15.64
CA LYS A 575 27.33 21.24 -16.57
C LYS A 575 26.74 20.42 -17.71
N TYR A 576 25.91 19.42 -17.42
CA TYR A 576 25.25 18.59 -18.42
C TYR A 576 24.39 19.44 -19.38
N ASN A 577 23.62 20.38 -18.86
CA ASN A 577 22.80 21.29 -19.67
C ASN A 577 23.65 22.15 -20.62
N ALA A 578 24.78 22.66 -20.14
CA ALA A 578 25.71 23.44 -20.94
C ALA A 578 26.34 22.59 -22.05
N ASP A 579 26.83 21.38 -21.73
CA ASP A 579 27.48 20.46 -22.68
C ASP A 579 26.54 19.98 -23.80
N HIS A 580 25.23 19.89 -23.50
CA HIS A 580 24.19 19.40 -24.43
C HIS A 580 23.26 20.48 -24.98
N ASN A 581 23.48 21.77 -24.65
CA ASN A 581 22.65 22.90 -25.03
C ASN A 581 21.17 22.72 -24.62
N ILE A 582 20.93 22.19 -23.42
CA ILE A 582 19.58 21.98 -22.88
C ILE A 582 19.15 23.21 -22.09
N THR A 583 17.98 23.75 -22.44
CA THR A 583 17.30 24.77 -21.66
C THR A 583 16.29 24.09 -20.71
N PRO A 584 16.33 24.36 -19.40
CA PRO A 584 15.36 23.80 -18.46
C PRO A 584 13.94 24.11 -18.87
N GLN A 585 13.07 23.08 -18.89
CA GLN A 585 11.68 23.21 -19.29
C GLN A 585 10.76 22.84 -18.14
N GLN A 586 9.77 23.72 -17.89
CA GLN A 586 8.72 23.46 -16.91
C GLN A 586 7.91 22.21 -17.29
N ILE A 587 7.71 21.33 -16.34
CA ILE A 587 6.82 20.18 -16.51
C ILE A 587 5.37 20.68 -16.39
N VAL A 588 4.57 20.47 -17.43
CA VAL A 588 3.14 20.71 -17.39
C VAL A 588 2.44 19.36 -17.32
N LYS A 589 1.78 19.10 -16.20
CA LYS A 589 1.06 17.86 -15.97
C LYS A 589 -0.44 18.13 -15.87
N ALA A 590 -1.25 17.38 -16.63
CA ALA A 590 -2.71 17.49 -16.53
C ALA A 590 -3.17 17.19 -15.10
N ILE A 591 -4.14 17.96 -14.59
CA ILE A 591 -4.78 17.71 -13.30
C ILE A 591 -5.74 16.55 -13.51
N SER A 592 -5.39 15.36 -13.05
CA SER A 592 -6.30 14.22 -13.14
C SER A 592 -7.29 14.26 -11.98
N THR A 593 -8.56 14.32 -12.30
CA THR A 593 -9.67 14.35 -11.33
C THR A 593 -10.17 12.96 -10.92
N SER A 594 -9.56 11.88 -11.40
CA SER A 594 -10.02 10.52 -11.14
C SER A 594 -8.90 9.62 -10.64
N LEU A 595 -9.14 8.95 -9.52
CA LEU A 595 -8.47 7.67 -9.22
C LEU A 595 -8.69 6.72 -10.41
N PRO A 596 -7.72 5.85 -10.75
CA PRO A 596 -7.88 4.91 -11.85
C PRO A 596 -9.01 3.93 -11.53
N THR A 597 -10.22 4.26 -11.97
CA THR A 597 -11.26 3.28 -12.21
C THR A 597 -10.96 2.66 -13.56
N THR A 598 -10.78 1.35 -13.61
CA THR A 598 -10.65 0.58 -14.85
C THR A 598 -11.95 0.64 -15.64
N ARG A 599 -12.17 1.78 -16.33
CA ARG A 599 -13.13 1.84 -17.41
C ARG A 599 -12.39 2.32 -18.66
N THR A 600 -12.09 1.38 -19.53
CA THR A 600 -11.87 1.64 -20.94
C THR A 600 -13.14 2.28 -21.48
N GLU A 601 -13.06 3.56 -21.84
CA GLU A 601 -14.14 4.25 -22.53
C GLU A 601 -14.30 3.64 -23.92
N SER A 602 -15.36 2.88 -24.10
CA SER A 602 -15.98 2.71 -25.40
C SER A 602 -17.48 2.88 -25.25
N GLY A 603 -18.00 4.00 -25.74
CA GLY A 603 -19.42 4.19 -26.00
C GLY A 603 -20.16 5.13 -25.05
N THR A 604 -20.39 6.33 -25.54
CA THR A 604 -21.30 7.38 -25.07
C THR A 604 -22.64 6.85 -24.56
N LYS A 605 -22.89 6.95 -23.24
CA LYS A 605 -24.24 7.09 -22.67
C LYS A 605 -24.20 8.10 -21.52
N PRO A 606 -25.23 8.93 -21.31
CA PRO A 606 -25.23 9.97 -20.30
C PRO A 606 -25.23 9.38 -18.90
N ALA A 607 -24.35 9.92 -18.03
CA ALA A 607 -24.17 9.52 -16.67
C ALA A 607 -25.44 9.66 -15.82
N PRO A 608 -25.79 8.68 -14.98
CA PRO A 608 -26.75 8.88 -13.90
C PRO A 608 -26.13 9.81 -12.84
N LYS A 609 -26.97 10.66 -12.25
CA LYS A 609 -26.56 11.61 -11.20
C LYS A 609 -25.91 10.88 -10.05
N PRO A 610 -24.80 11.42 -9.46
CA PRO A 610 -24.11 10.76 -8.39
C PRO A 610 -24.99 10.68 -7.13
N ILE A 611 -25.21 9.47 -6.66
CA ILE A 611 -25.64 9.22 -5.29
C ILE A 611 -24.42 9.52 -4.41
N VAL A 612 -24.52 10.55 -3.59
CA VAL A 612 -23.48 10.91 -2.62
C VAL A 612 -23.49 9.84 -1.52
N LEU A 613 -22.76 8.77 -1.73
CA LEU A 613 -22.29 7.90 -0.66
C LEU A 613 -21.04 8.57 -0.08
N GLN A 614 -21.11 8.98 1.18
CA GLN A 614 -19.93 9.50 1.90
C GLN A 614 -18.87 8.38 1.94
N PRO A 615 -17.70 8.55 1.30
CA PRO A 615 -16.66 7.55 1.34
C PRO A 615 -15.91 7.66 2.66
N GLN A 616 -15.93 6.60 3.45
CA GLN A 616 -15.03 6.47 4.59
C GLN A 616 -13.70 5.88 4.09
N ALA A 617 -12.62 6.63 4.26
CA ALA A 617 -11.31 6.28 3.76
C ALA A 617 -10.62 5.20 4.60
N TYR A 618 -9.91 4.29 3.92
CA TYR A 618 -8.93 3.36 4.50
C TYR A 618 -7.73 4.12 5.03
N ILE A 619 -7.34 3.85 6.27
CA ILE A 619 -6.07 4.29 6.86
C ILE A 619 -5.16 3.06 6.89
N GLU A 620 -4.09 3.06 6.09
CA GLU A 620 -2.99 2.13 6.33
C GLU A 620 -2.46 2.37 7.76
N PRO A 621 -2.20 1.33 8.56
CA PRO A 621 -1.72 1.52 9.92
C PRO A 621 -0.31 2.13 9.88
N GLU A 622 -0.24 3.43 10.04
CA GLU A 622 0.99 4.13 10.36
C GLU A 622 1.14 4.13 11.86
N GLU A 623 2.12 3.39 12.37
CA GLU A 623 2.58 3.29 13.77
C GLU A 623 1.54 2.81 14.82
N ALA A 624 1.95 1.94 15.71
CA ALA A 624 1.11 1.36 16.77
C ALA A 624 0.42 2.39 17.70
N ALA A 625 0.83 3.66 17.66
CA ALA A 625 0.21 4.76 18.39
C ALA A 625 -1.06 5.31 17.71
N MET A 626 -1.28 5.03 16.40
CA MET A 626 -2.43 5.57 15.64
C MET A 626 -3.63 4.63 15.54
N VAL A 627 -3.54 3.41 16.04
CA VAL A 627 -4.65 2.44 16.04
C VAL A 627 -5.82 2.90 16.92
N ALA A 628 -5.59 3.79 17.86
CA ALA A 628 -6.62 4.32 18.75
C ALA A 628 -7.52 5.39 18.11
N ASP A 629 -7.04 6.12 17.10
CA ASP A 629 -7.76 7.28 16.54
C ASP A 629 -9.04 6.95 15.76
N PRO A 630 -9.09 5.92 14.90
CA PRO A 630 -10.33 5.54 14.20
C PRO A 630 -11.40 4.99 15.15
N ILE A 631 -11.00 4.50 16.31
CA ILE A 631 -11.85 3.89 17.33
C ILE A 631 -12.66 4.96 18.06
N VAL A 632 -11.95 5.99 18.51
CA VAL A 632 -12.55 7.08 19.28
C VAL A 632 -13.57 7.87 18.45
N LEU A 633 -13.34 8.02 17.15
CA LEU A 633 -14.25 8.71 16.21
C LEU A 633 -15.62 8.03 16.06
N ARG A 634 -15.71 6.71 16.32
CA ARG A 634 -16.96 5.93 16.21
C ARG A 634 -17.66 5.63 17.52
N MET A 635 -17.06 5.94 18.66
CA MET A 635 -17.68 5.76 19.96
C MET A 635 -18.93 6.63 20.08
N THR A 636 -20.00 6.09 20.66
CA THR A 636 -21.16 6.90 21.02
C THR A 636 -20.80 7.88 22.14
N LYS A 637 -21.61 8.92 22.34
CA LYS A 637 -21.40 9.88 23.44
C LYS A 637 -21.29 9.19 24.80
N GLU A 638 -22.12 8.17 25.04
CA GLU A 638 -22.10 7.39 26.29
C GLU A 638 -20.80 6.57 26.44
N GLN A 639 -20.30 5.98 25.34
CA GLN A 639 -19.04 5.24 25.33
C GLN A 639 -17.85 6.18 25.55
N LEU A 640 -17.84 7.36 24.92
CA LEU A 640 -16.81 8.39 25.12
C LEU A 640 -16.79 8.86 26.59
N GLN A 641 -17.96 9.14 27.18
CA GLN A 641 -18.05 9.55 28.58
C GLN A 641 -17.51 8.47 29.52
N LYS A 642 -17.89 7.20 29.30
CA LYS A 642 -17.41 6.07 30.10
C LYS A 642 -15.89 5.89 29.96
N SER A 643 -15.33 6.11 28.77
CA SER A 643 -13.89 6.05 28.54
C SER A 643 -13.15 7.18 29.26
N ILE A 644 -13.68 8.39 29.25
CA ILE A 644 -13.14 9.54 29.99
C ILE A 644 -13.10 9.24 31.50
N ASP A 645 -14.20 8.70 32.04
CA ASP A 645 -14.30 8.37 33.46
C ASP A 645 -13.28 7.28 33.87
N ASN A 646 -13.16 6.22 33.08
CA ASN A 646 -12.17 5.13 33.32
C ASN A 646 -10.74 5.65 33.23
N THR A 647 -10.40 6.40 32.16
CA THR A 647 -9.07 6.95 31.99
C THR A 647 -8.71 7.96 33.08
N THR A 648 -9.71 8.71 33.60
CA THR A 648 -9.53 9.59 34.76
C THR A 648 -9.19 8.82 36.03
N GLN A 649 -9.81 7.65 36.25
CA GLN A 649 -9.47 6.79 37.39
C GLN A 649 -8.04 6.25 37.29
N LEU A 650 -7.64 5.80 36.08
CA LEU A 650 -6.27 5.31 35.82
C LEU A 650 -5.22 6.41 36.00
N MET A 651 -5.50 7.62 35.52
CA MET A 651 -4.65 8.78 35.76
C MET A 651 -4.44 9.04 37.26
N LYS A 652 -5.52 9.00 38.04
CA LYS A 652 -5.46 9.19 39.50
C LYS A 652 -4.68 8.07 40.21
N GLN A 653 -4.80 6.83 39.73
CA GLN A 653 -4.03 5.70 40.25
C GLN A 653 -2.54 5.83 39.94
N ALA A 654 -2.18 6.16 38.69
CA ALA A 654 -0.82 6.41 38.28
C ALA A 654 -0.17 7.56 39.08
N ALA A 655 -0.91 8.64 39.29
CA ALA A 655 -0.45 9.74 40.12
C ALA A 655 -0.23 9.35 41.60
N LYS A 656 -1.07 8.46 42.17
CA LYS A 656 -0.88 7.93 43.52
C LYS A 656 0.33 7.01 43.64
N SER A 657 0.63 6.25 42.58
CA SER A 657 1.84 5.39 42.52
C SER A 657 3.09 6.15 42.10
N LEU A 658 3.05 7.48 42.00
CA LEU A 658 4.14 8.35 41.58
C LEU A 658 4.67 8.08 40.16
N ASP A 659 3.90 7.40 39.32
CA ASP A 659 4.20 7.23 37.92
C ASP A 659 3.68 8.43 37.10
N PHE A 660 4.45 9.50 37.13
CA PHE A 660 4.08 10.77 36.49
C PHE A 660 4.09 10.71 34.97
N ILE A 661 4.87 9.79 34.37
CA ILE A 661 4.90 9.59 32.92
C ILE A 661 3.57 9.01 32.45
N GLN A 662 3.12 7.93 33.11
CA GLN A 662 1.86 7.28 32.80
C GLN A 662 0.66 8.16 33.13
N ALA A 663 0.73 8.92 34.22
CA ALA A 663 -0.31 9.91 34.57
C ALA A 663 -0.43 11.03 33.52
N ALA A 664 0.68 11.48 32.92
CA ALA A 664 0.69 12.47 31.85
C ALA A 664 0.06 11.91 30.57
N GLN A 665 0.37 10.66 30.20
CA GLN A 665 -0.23 9.98 29.03
C GLN A 665 -1.74 9.85 29.18
N TYR A 666 -2.24 9.43 30.35
CA TYR A 666 -3.67 9.36 30.61
C TYR A 666 -4.35 10.72 30.59
N ARG A 667 -3.69 11.78 31.07
CA ARG A 667 -4.21 13.15 30.99
C ARG A 667 -4.38 13.59 29.53
N ASP A 668 -3.38 13.35 28.70
CA ASP A 668 -3.40 13.74 27.30
C ASP A 668 -4.46 12.95 26.52
N GLU A 669 -4.69 11.67 26.88
CA GLU A 669 -5.78 10.87 26.34
C GLU A 669 -7.16 11.39 26.79
N ILE A 670 -7.35 11.81 28.04
CA ILE A 670 -8.59 12.42 28.52
C ILE A 670 -8.92 13.68 27.71
N VAL A 671 -7.94 14.55 27.47
CA VAL A 671 -8.12 15.77 26.68
C VAL A 671 -8.59 15.44 25.27
N ARG A 672 -8.01 14.41 24.65
CA ARG A 672 -8.37 13.93 23.31
C ARG A 672 -9.80 13.38 23.26
N LEU A 673 -10.18 12.53 24.21
CA LEU A 673 -11.54 11.96 24.33
C LEU A 673 -12.59 13.07 24.58
N GLN A 674 -12.23 14.09 25.36
CA GLN A 674 -13.12 15.22 25.66
C GLN A 674 -13.39 16.06 24.40
N GLN A 675 -12.34 16.39 23.63
CA GLN A 675 -12.49 17.11 22.36
C GLN A 675 -13.40 16.37 21.38
N GLN A 676 -13.35 15.04 21.37
CA GLN A 676 -14.21 14.24 20.52
C GLN A 676 -15.67 14.15 21.04
N LEU A 677 -15.85 14.19 22.36
CA LEU A 677 -17.18 14.27 22.97
C LEU A 677 -17.84 15.61 22.66
N ASP A 678 -17.08 16.69 22.73
CA ASP A 678 -17.56 18.05 22.46
C ASP A 678 -17.84 18.28 20.97
N GLY A 679 -17.14 17.56 20.08
CA GLY A 679 -17.34 17.61 18.62
C GLY A 679 -18.51 16.77 18.10
N LYS A 680 -19.14 15.95 18.92
CA LYS A 680 -20.35 15.17 18.64
C LYS A 680 -21.59 15.76 19.29
#